data_b87a51a8c94b99e7c1fcc1e7aad0a444
#
_entry.id   b87a51a8c94b99e7c1fcc1e7aad0a444
#
_cell.length_a   1.000
_cell.length_b   1.000
_cell.length_c   1.000
_cell.angle_alpha   90.00
_cell.angle_beta   90.00
_cell.angle_gamma   90.00
#
_symmetry.space_group_name_H-M   'P 1'
#
loop_
_entity.id
_entity.type
_entity.pdbx_description
1 polymer ?
#
loop_
_entity_poly.entity_id
_entity_poly.type
_entity_poly.pdbx_seq_one_letter_code
_entity_poly.pdbx_strand_id
1 'polypeptide(L)'
;MENINPSKDVLLHLVNLLQNKKYNEAIAQTKKLLITFKRSFYLYNFLGLVYANRSNFEKAITYYKKSIELNNVYPDVYNNLGLTYSLLGNIKLAKSNFEKAISLNINFTLAYTNLAKLFYLEMDYSRSFICLHKSLLINPNYLESMILFKNLLCLDLIFHKNDTFFYSVIINLITKFNIVQPRKISLSVANLLKKDPSINKLLNLNDINKTDPLRTLKILNQNILLIEFIKICPLSDNDFENLLKSIRKQIIFFNFGVSEYNEVKNFIIALSEQCFLNEYVYDVSLEEKNKISEIEKKIINNIYKDKANIGIDLTKLSLYKNLSNSILLSKIDKNIFNDFIKKIQLEFLLEKNLKKEIPKLSITKNPTSNLVKKQYEENPYPRWSKPAFTIEPLSVENFFRKIDVKLPKLNYKLFESPEILIAGCGTGQHSLNTSTTFKDSNVTAIDLSLNSLAYAKRKCLEFKINNINFIQSDLLNLELLNKKFDIIESVGVIHHMKDPLDGLKILVKILNDGGLIELGLYSELGRRNILKFRKDHMQNKKNYSIENLKFNRKIIKDSDNSDIKTIIKYNDFHTLSEFRDMIFHVQEHNFNIPRIIELLDHVGLTFCGFSNLSKHILKKADINSDGFNKFSLSNWGKIEKDYPDIFSGMYQFWCQK
;
A
#
# COMPACT_ATOMS: atom_id res chain seq x y z
N MET A 1 13.84 31.27 -46.75
CA MET A 1 13.47 31.51 -45.34
C MET A 1 14.65 30.99 -44.49
N GLU A 2 15.36 31.87 -43.77
CA GLU A 2 16.39 31.44 -42.83
C GLU A 2 15.78 30.52 -41.79
N ASN A 3 16.43 29.39 -41.53
CA ASN A 3 15.98 28.47 -40.50
C ASN A 3 16.06 29.17 -39.13
N ILE A 4 14.92 29.52 -38.56
CA ILE A 4 14.83 30.23 -37.26
C ILE A 4 15.31 29.33 -36.10
N ASN A 5 15.27 28.03 -36.27
CA ASN A 5 15.59 27.04 -35.24
C ASN A 5 16.62 26.04 -35.72
N PRO A 6 17.45 25.47 -34.80
CA PRO A 6 18.37 24.35 -35.08
C PRO A 6 17.61 23.09 -35.54
N SER A 7 18.34 22.17 -36.15
CA SER A 7 17.77 20.87 -36.52
C SER A 7 17.34 20.07 -35.26
N LYS A 8 16.44 19.11 -35.46
CA LYS A 8 15.95 18.24 -34.40
C LYS A 8 17.07 17.48 -33.68
N ASP A 9 18.10 17.05 -34.44
CA ASP A 9 19.23 16.30 -33.88
C ASP A 9 20.08 17.16 -32.94
N VAL A 10 20.27 18.43 -33.29
CA VAL A 10 20.98 19.40 -32.42
C VAL A 10 20.21 19.64 -31.13
N LEU A 11 18.88 19.80 -31.21
CA LEU A 11 18.03 19.95 -30.02
C LEU A 11 18.07 18.70 -29.16
N LEU A 12 18.04 17.50 -29.75
CA LEU A 12 18.13 16.23 -29.04
C LEU A 12 19.48 16.10 -28.32
N HIS A 13 20.58 16.49 -28.97
CA HIS A 13 21.89 16.53 -28.33
C HIS A 13 21.92 17.43 -27.10
N LEU A 14 21.32 18.62 -27.15
CA LEU A 14 21.22 19.49 -26.01
C LEU A 14 20.41 18.86 -24.86
N VAL A 15 19.31 18.19 -25.17
CA VAL A 15 18.51 17.45 -24.18
C VAL A 15 19.34 16.35 -23.52
N ASN A 16 20.14 15.60 -24.29
CA ASN A 16 21.03 14.57 -23.74
C ASN A 16 22.07 15.16 -22.76
N LEU A 17 22.62 16.34 -23.06
CA LEU A 17 23.53 17.04 -22.12
C LEU A 17 22.83 17.39 -20.81
N LEU A 18 21.58 17.85 -20.88
CA LEU A 18 20.76 18.16 -19.69
C LEU A 18 20.49 16.90 -18.86
N GLN A 19 20.08 15.80 -19.50
CA GLN A 19 19.80 14.52 -18.84
C GLN A 19 21.04 13.96 -18.13
N ASN A 20 22.22 14.12 -18.74
CA ASN A 20 23.50 13.72 -18.16
C ASN A 20 24.08 14.77 -17.16
N LYS A 21 23.28 15.76 -16.77
CA LYS A 21 23.66 16.85 -15.84
C LYS A 21 24.90 17.66 -16.25
N LYS A 22 25.26 17.66 -17.54
CA LYS A 22 26.36 18.45 -18.11
C LYS A 22 25.92 19.89 -18.34
N TYR A 23 25.48 20.56 -17.29
CA TYR A 23 24.85 21.88 -17.38
C TYR A 23 25.70 22.96 -17.99
N ASN A 24 27.02 23.01 -17.64
CA ASN A 24 27.93 24.05 -18.18
C ASN A 24 28.12 23.88 -19.69
N GLU A 25 28.28 22.64 -20.14
CA GLU A 25 28.42 22.31 -21.56
C GLU A 25 27.12 22.65 -22.34
N ALA A 26 25.96 22.27 -21.78
CA ALA A 26 24.64 22.60 -22.34
C ALA A 26 24.47 24.11 -22.51
N ILE A 27 24.81 24.92 -21.50
CA ILE A 27 24.75 26.39 -21.58
C ILE A 27 25.68 26.93 -22.66
N ALA A 28 26.94 26.48 -22.69
CA ALA A 28 27.95 26.97 -23.67
C ALA A 28 27.52 26.68 -25.11
N GLN A 29 27.11 25.44 -25.38
CA GLN A 29 26.66 25.04 -26.71
C GLN A 29 25.38 25.78 -27.13
N THR A 30 24.41 25.95 -26.23
CA THR A 30 23.18 26.68 -26.53
C THR A 30 23.47 28.13 -26.82
N LYS A 31 24.36 28.80 -26.07
CA LYS A 31 24.74 30.17 -26.33
C LYS A 31 25.46 30.32 -27.69
N LYS A 32 26.32 29.35 -28.05
CA LYS A 32 26.96 29.32 -29.37
C LYS A 32 25.92 29.21 -30.49
N LEU A 33 24.93 28.36 -30.33
CA LEU A 33 23.84 28.22 -31.31
C LEU A 33 22.98 29.48 -31.43
N LEU A 34 22.79 30.23 -30.33
CA LEU A 34 22.07 31.50 -30.35
C LEU A 34 22.78 32.61 -31.16
N ILE A 35 24.08 32.49 -31.46
CA ILE A 35 24.77 33.41 -32.38
C ILE A 35 24.20 33.27 -33.80
N THR A 36 23.93 32.05 -34.24
CA THR A 36 23.35 31.72 -35.56
C THR A 36 21.79 31.85 -35.51
N PHE A 37 21.17 31.27 -34.48
CA PHE A 37 19.69 31.22 -34.34
C PHE A 37 19.18 32.22 -33.33
N LYS A 38 19.46 33.49 -33.52
CA LYS A 38 19.16 34.57 -32.55
C LYS A 38 17.68 34.69 -32.11
N ARG A 39 16.74 34.25 -32.97
CA ARG A 39 15.30 34.27 -32.73
C ARG A 39 14.70 32.93 -32.37
N SER A 40 15.51 31.93 -32.04
CA SER A 40 15.01 30.61 -31.66
C SER A 40 14.43 30.59 -30.25
N PHE A 41 13.11 30.61 -30.16
CA PHE A 41 12.40 30.50 -28.89
C PHE A 41 12.67 29.16 -28.17
N TYR A 42 12.95 28.08 -28.92
CA TYR A 42 13.35 26.78 -28.37
C TYR A 42 14.66 26.87 -27.56
N LEU A 43 15.67 27.54 -28.10
CA LEU A 43 16.98 27.69 -27.41
C LEU A 43 16.86 28.54 -26.15
N TYR A 44 16.04 29.60 -26.18
CA TYR A 44 15.77 30.38 -24.96
C TYR A 44 15.00 29.58 -23.91
N ASN A 45 13.96 28.81 -24.32
CA ASN A 45 13.27 27.92 -23.40
C ASN A 45 14.22 26.87 -22.82
N PHE A 46 15.11 26.30 -23.63
CA PHE A 46 16.10 25.32 -23.17
C PHE A 46 17.10 25.93 -22.17
N LEU A 47 17.61 27.13 -22.41
CA LEU A 47 18.42 27.84 -21.41
C LEU A 47 17.68 28.03 -20.10
N GLY A 48 16.42 28.46 -20.17
CA GLY A 48 15.56 28.53 -18.98
C GLY A 48 15.50 27.22 -18.22
N LEU A 49 15.30 26.11 -18.93
CA LEU A 49 15.25 24.78 -18.34
C LEU A 49 16.57 24.35 -17.69
N VAL A 50 17.72 24.61 -18.34
CA VAL A 50 19.03 24.31 -17.78
C VAL A 50 19.31 25.13 -16.51
N TYR A 51 18.97 26.43 -16.51
CA TYR A 51 19.13 27.27 -15.31
C TYR A 51 18.19 26.89 -14.19
N ALA A 52 16.95 26.48 -14.48
CA ALA A 52 16.01 25.96 -13.49
C ALA A 52 16.54 24.68 -12.82
N ASN A 53 17.11 23.75 -13.60
CA ASN A 53 17.73 22.53 -13.07
C ASN A 53 19.00 22.80 -12.22
N ARG A 54 19.63 23.96 -12.38
CA ARG A 54 20.71 24.45 -11.51
C ARG A 54 20.20 25.28 -10.33
N SER A 55 18.92 25.32 -10.09
CA SER A 55 18.26 26.16 -9.07
C SER A 55 18.51 27.67 -9.21
N ASN A 56 18.91 28.13 -10.42
CA ASN A 56 19.05 29.54 -10.71
C ASN A 56 17.75 30.05 -11.35
N PHE A 57 16.75 30.21 -10.51
CA PHE A 57 15.39 30.50 -10.96
C PHE A 57 15.22 31.88 -11.59
N GLU A 58 15.97 32.88 -11.15
CA GLU A 58 15.94 34.25 -11.75
C GLU A 58 16.36 34.23 -13.21
N LYS A 59 17.52 33.59 -13.51
CA LYS A 59 17.97 33.44 -14.90
C LYS A 59 17.01 32.58 -15.71
N ALA A 60 16.45 31.52 -15.10
CA ALA A 60 15.46 30.68 -15.78
C ALA A 60 14.25 31.51 -16.23
N ILE A 61 13.68 32.32 -15.33
CA ILE A 61 12.53 33.18 -15.62
C ILE A 61 12.88 34.18 -16.73
N THR A 62 14.07 34.79 -16.68
CA THR A 62 14.54 35.75 -17.72
C THR A 62 14.55 35.09 -19.09
N TYR A 63 15.09 33.88 -19.21
CA TYR A 63 15.17 33.16 -20.49
C TYR A 63 13.79 32.67 -20.95
N TYR A 64 12.93 32.21 -20.05
CA TYR A 64 11.56 31.85 -20.42
C TYR A 64 10.77 33.06 -20.93
N LYS A 65 10.88 34.22 -20.28
CA LYS A 65 10.25 35.49 -20.77
C LYS A 65 10.74 35.83 -22.17
N LYS A 66 12.04 35.66 -22.44
CA LYS A 66 12.61 35.88 -23.76
C LYS A 66 12.06 34.93 -24.82
N SER A 67 11.85 33.64 -24.44
CA SER A 67 11.20 32.67 -25.31
C SER A 67 9.74 33.07 -25.63
N ILE A 68 8.99 33.56 -24.62
CA ILE A 68 7.62 34.03 -24.78
C ILE A 68 7.54 35.28 -25.69
N GLU A 69 8.47 36.22 -25.56
CA GLU A 69 8.55 37.39 -26.44
C GLU A 69 8.70 37.01 -27.90
N LEU A 70 9.43 35.93 -28.17
CA LEU A 70 9.67 35.43 -29.54
C LEU A 70 8.52 34.55 -30.05
N ASN A 71 7.87 33.80 -29.18
CA ASN A 71 6.72 32.97 -29.53
C ASN A 71 5.79 32.80 -28.29
N ASN A 72 4.70 33.58 -28.25
CA ASN A 72 3.76 33.60 -27.17
C ASN A 72 2.67 32.50 -27.24
N VAL A 73 2.70 31.64 -28.24
CA VAL A 73 1.77 30.51 -28.42
C VAL A 73 2.46 29.14 -28.19
N TYR A 74 3.65 29.13 -27.60
CA TYR A 74 4.41 27.92 -27.28
C TYR A 74 4.07 27.43 -25.87
N PRO A 75 3.28 26.34 -25.69
CA PRO A 75 2.74 25.96 -24.37
C PRO A 75 3.80 25.47 -23.40
N ASP A 76 4.89 24.83 -23.87
CA ASP A 76 5.92 24.26 -23.02
C ASP A 76 6.62 25.33 -22.17
N VAL A 77 6.85 26.54 -22.72
CA VAL A 77 7.50 27.61 -21.98
C VAL A 77 6.67 28.09 -20.79
N TYR A 78 5.35 28.15 -20.96
CA TYR A 78 4.44 28.52 -19.86
C TYR A 78 4.41 27.41 -18.79
N ASN A 79 4.41 26.15 -19.19
CA ASN A 79 4.51 25.03 -18.25
C ASN A 79 5.83 25.09 -17.46
N ASN A 80 6.96 25.31 -18.11
CA ASN A 80 8.27 25.41 -17.47
C ASN A 80 8.38 26.61 -16.54
N LEU A 81 7.83 27.76 -16.96
CA LEU A 81 7.74 28.96 -16.14
C LEU A 81 6.84 28.75 -14.93
N GLY A 82 5.70 28.10 -15.10
CA GLY A 82 4.79 27.70 -14.01
C GLY A 82 5.46 26.80 -12.99
N LEU A 83 6.22 25.79 -13.44
CA LEU A 83 7.00 24.93 -12.56
C LEU A 83 8.05 25.71 -11.77
N THR A 84 8.75 26.65 -12.45
CA THR A 84 9.76 27.51 -11.79
C THR A 84 9.14 28.39 -10.72
N TYR A 85 7.97 29.01 -10.99
CA TYR A 85 7.25 29.77 -9.97
C TYR A 85 6.74 28.90 -8.81
N SER A 86 6.34 27.66 -9.08
CA SER A 86 5.96 26.71 -8.05
C SER A 86 7.14 26.40 -7.10
N LEU A 87 8.34 26.20 -7.64
CA LEU A 87 9.56 25.97 -6.85
C LEU A 87 9.97 27.20 -6.02
N LEU A 88 9.65 28.41 -6.49
CA LEU A 88 9.82 29.65 -5.74
C LEU A 88 8.71 29.94 -4.71
N GLY A 89 7.70 29.06 -4.59
CA GLY A 89 6.56 29.27 -3.71
C GLY A 89 5.52 30.26 -4.23
N ASN A 90 5.69 30.80 -5.44
CA ASN A 90 4.73 31.73 -6.02
C ASN A 90 3.57 30.99 -6.70
N ILE A 91 2.66 30.48 -5.87
CA ILE A 91 1.56 29.62 -6.28
C ILE A 91 0.61 30.31 -7.29
N LYS A 92 0.34 31.61 -7.11
CA LYS A 92 -0.55 32.38 -8.00
C LYS A 92 -0.03 32.41 -9.43
N LEU A 93 1.26 32.76 -9.60
CA LEU A 93 1.89 32.82 -10.92
C LEU A 93 2.07 31.42 -11.52
N ALA A 94 2.35 30.42 -10.70
CA ALA A 94 2.43 29.05 -11.15
C ALA A 94 1.12 28.56 -11.77
N LYS A 95 -0.03 28.76 -11.09
CA LYS A 95 -1.36 28.42 -11.61
C LYS A 95 -1.66 29.11 -12.93
N SER A 96 -1.51 30.43 -12.97
CA SER A 96 -1.80 31.21 -14.17
C SER A 96 -0.99 30.74 -15.39
N ASN A 97 0.27 30.36 -15.18
CA ASN A 97 1.12 29.85 -16.26
C ASN A 97 0.72 28.44 -16.70
N PHE A 98 0.36 27.52 -15.79
CA PHE A 98 -0.17 26.20 -16.17
C PHE A 98 -1.50 26.32 -16.91
N GLU A 99 -2.41 27.18 -16.45
CA GLU A 99 -3.69 27.45 -17.13
C GLU A 99 -3.46 28.03 -18.53
N LYS A 100 -2.48 28.93 -18.70
CA LYS A 100 -2.09 29.46 -20.00
C LYS A 100 -1.55 28.37 -20.92
N ALA A 101 -0.70 27.48 -20.42
CA ALA A 101 -0.19 26.32 -21.17
C ALA A 101 -1.34 25.41 -21.64
N ILE A 102 -2.31 25.12 -20.78
CA ILE A 102 -3.51 24.35 -21.10
C ILE A 102 -4.39 25.05 -22.14
N SER A 103 -4.57 26.37 -22.02
CA SER A 103 -5.37 27.15 -23.00
C SER A 103 -4.76 27.15 -24.39
N LEU A 104 -3.43 27.06 -24.50
CA LEU A 104 -2.71 26.95 -25.77
C LEU A 104 -2.68 25.52 -26.33
N ASN A 105 -2.69 24.52 -25.47
CA ASN A 105 -2.78 23.10 -25.84
C ASN A 105 -3.67 22.35 -24.84
N ILE A 106 -4.93 22.14 -25.21
CA ILE A 106 -5.91 21.43 -24.37
C ILE A 106 -5.55 19.98 -24.09
N ASN A 107 -4.66 19.37 -24.88
CA ASN A 107 -4.18 17.99 -24.71
C ASN A 107 -2.81 17.93 -24.03
N PHE A 108 -2.45 18.94 -23.23
CA PHE A 108 -1.14 19.01 -22.59
C PHE A 108 -1.15 18.29 -21.23
N THR A 109 -0.98 16.98 -21.26
CA THR A 109 -0.95 16.08 -20.07
C THR A 109 -0.08 16.62 -18.94
N LEU A 110 1.15 17.09 -19.24
CA LEU A 110 2.09 17.55 -18.23
C LEU A 110 1.59 18.79 -17.49
N ALA A 111 0.98 19.75 -18.20
CA ALA A 111 0.47 20.98 -17.59
C ALA A 111 -0.72 20.67 -16.64
N TYR A 112 -1.63 19.79 -17.05
CA TYR A 112 -2.69 19.31 -16.16
C TYR A 112 -2.13 18.62 -14.90
N THR A 113 -1.10 17.78 -15.06
CA THR A 113 -0.46 17.09 -13.94
C THR A 113 0.20 18.05 -12.97
N ASN A 114 0.92 19.07 -13.49
CA ASN A 114 1.57 20.07 -12.67
C ASN A 114 0.55 20.94 -11.92
N LEU A 115 -0.54 21.33 -12.58
CA LEU A 115 -1.65 22.06 -11.96
C LEU A 115 -2.33 21.20 -10.88
N ALA A 116 -2.53 19.91 -11.14
CA ALA A 116 -3.06 18.96 -10.16
C ALA A 116 -2.15 18.82 -8.94
N LYS A 117 -0.82 18.73 -9.14
CA LYS A 117 0.16 18.70 -8.03
C LYS A 117 0.05 19.96 -7.17
N LEU A 118 -0.13 21.11 -7.77
CA LEU A 118 -0.30 22.38 -7.06
C LEU A 118 -1.55 22.37 -6.18
N PHE A 119 -2.71 21.98 -6.74
CA PHE A 119 -3.95 21.85 -5.97
C PHE A 119 -3.83 20.80 -4.86
N TYR A 120 -3.13 19.70 -5.11
CA TYR A 120 -2.87 18.69 -4.08
C TYR A 120 -2.06 19.24 -2.90
N LEU A 121 -1.04 20.05 -3.17
CA LEU A 121 -0.22 20.70 -2.14
C LEU A 121 -1.01 21.73 -1.33
N GLU A 122 -1.98 22.43 -1.97
CA GLU A 122 -2.92 23.31 -1.30
C GLU A 122 -4.05 22.56 -0.55
N MET A 123 -4.09 21.23 -0.66
CA MET A 123 -5.16 20.35 -0.13
C MET A 123 -6.53 20.59 -0.81
N ASP A 124 -6.56 21.21 -1.95
CA ASP A 124 -7.73 21.27 -2.81
C ASP A 124 -7.83 20.01 -3.65
N TYR A 125 -8.19 18.93 -2.97
CA TYR A 125 -8.23 17.60 -3.58
C TYR A 125 -9.28 17.50 -4.69
N SER A 126 -10.36 18.29 -4.62
CA SER A 126 -11.40 18.33 -5.64
C SER A 126 -10.88 18.88 -6.97
N ARG A 127 -10.19 20.03 -6.97
CA ARG A 127 -9.60 20.58 -8.20
C ARG A 127 -8.41 19.75 -8.68
N SER A 128 -7.62 19.19 -7.74
CA SER A 128 -6.56 18.25 -8.09
C SER A 128 -7.11 17.05 -8.87
N PHE A 129 -8.21 16.46 -8.39
CA PHE A 129 -8.87 15.33 -9.03
C PHE A 129 -9.38 15.67 -10.43
N ILE A 130 -10.00 16.84 -10.63
CA ILE A 130 -10.49 17.28 -11.94
C ILE A 130 -9.33 17.40 -12.95
N CYS A 131 -8.22 18.02 -12.55
CA CYS A 131 -7.04 18.14 -13.40
C CYS A 131 -6.42 16.78 -13.74
N LEU A 132 -6.33 15.87 -12.76
CA LEU A 132 -5.85 14.51 -12.98
C LEU A 132 -6.75 13.70 -13.91
N HIS A 133 -8.07 13.85 -13.77
CA HIS A 133 -9.02 13.22 -14.68
C HIS A 133 -8.73 13.64 -16.13
N LYS A 134 -8.55 14.94 -16.38
CA LYS A 134 -8.19 15.44 -17.71
C LYS A 134 -6.84 14.90 -18.21
N SER A 135 -5.82 14.93 -17.35
CA SER A 135 -4.50 14.38 -17.68
C SER A 135 -4.55 12.90 -18.06
N LEU A 136 -5.26 12.08 -17.28
CA LEU A 136 -5.37 10.64 -17.48
C LEU A 136 -6.29 10.30 -18.66
N LEU A 137 -7.30 11.12 -19.01
CA LEU A 137 -8.07 10.97 -20.24
C LEU A 137 -7.20 11.14 -21.48
N ILE A 138 -6.26 12.10 -21.46
CA ILE A 138 -5.31 12.31 -22.55
C ILE A 138 -4.30 11.17 -22.63
N ASN A 139 -3.71 10.79 -21.50
CA ASN A 139 -2.74 9.71 -21.40
C ASN A 139 -2.99 8.82 -20.17
N PRO A 140 -3.75 7.73 -20.30
CA PRO A 140 -4.10 6.84 -19.18
C PRO A 140 -2.91 6.16 -18.49
N ASN A 141 -1.74 6.14 -19.12
CA ASN A 141 -0.51 5.52 -18.60
C ASN A 141 0.54 6.55 -18.16
N TYR A 142 0.18 7.85 -18.08
CA TYR A 142 1.13 8.86 -17.64
C TYR A 142 1.47 8.68 -16.16
N LEU A 143 2.68 8.22 -15.91
CA LEU A 143 3.11 7.71 -14.61
C LEU A 143 2.98 8.73 -13.47
N GLU A 144 3.35 9.99 -13.71
CA GLU A 144 3.25 11.02 -12.67
C GLU A 144 1.80 11.31 -12.25
N SER A 145 0.86 11.31 -13.22
CA SER A 145 -0.56 11.43 -12.91
C SER A 145 -1.09 10.22 -12.17
N MET A 146 -0.65 9.03 -12.54
CA MET A 146 -1.00 7.79 -11.84
C MET A 146 -0.51 7.80 -10.38
N ILE A 147 0.71 8.27 -10.12
CA ILE A 147 1.26 8.41 -8.76
C ILE A 147 0.43 9.40 -7.95
N LEU A 148 0.08 10.55 -8.53
CA LEU A 148 -0.71 11.55 -7.83
C LEU A 148 -2.15 11.08 -7.60
N PHE A 149 -2.76 10.40 -8.57
CA PHE A 149 -4.08 9.79 -8.43
C PHE A 149 -4.10 8.72 -7.33
N LYS A 150 -3.07 7.85 -7.30
CA LYS A 150 -2.86 6.90 -6.19
C LYS A 150 -2.82 7.62 -4.84
N ASN A 151 -2.11 8.74 -4.72
CA ASN A 151 -2.02 9.48 -3.47
C ASN A 151 -3.39 10.02 -3.04
N LEU A 152 -4.22 10.48 -3.99
CA LEU A 152 -5.60 10.88 -3.70
C LEU A 152 -6.46 9.70 -3.26
N LEU A 153 -6.37 8.55 -3.92
CA LEU A 153 -7.11 7.34 -3.53
C LEU A 153 -6.77 6.87 -2.11
N CYS A 154 -5.51 7.06 -1.66
CA CYS A 154 -5.10 6.75 -0.29
C CYS A 154 -5.63 7.73 0.77
N LEU A 155 -6.35 8.78 0.38
CA LEU A 155 -7.03 9.72 1.28
C LEU A 155 -8.53 9.40 1.43
N ASP A 156 -8.94 8.16 1.19
CA ASP A 156 -10.33 7.70 1.26
C ASP A 156 -11.28 8.57 0.42
N LEU A 157 -10.91 8.77 -0.85
CA LEU A 157 -11.59 9.64 -1.78
C LEU A 157 -13.07 9.27 -1.92
N ILE A 158 -13.94 10.28 -1.81
CA ILE A 158 -15.38 10.14 -2.05
C ILE A 158 -15.70 10.60 -3.47
N PHE A 159 -16.25 9.71 -4.28
CA PHE A 159 -16.70 10.02 -5.63
C PHE A 159 -18.14 10.57 -5.58
N HIS A 160 -18.41 11.64 -6.34
CA HIS A 160 -19.75 12.24 -6.40
C HIS A 160 -20.67 11.54 -7.41
N LYS A 161 -20.10 10.90 -8.43
CA LYS A 161 -20.82 10.17 -9.48
C LYS A 161 -20.07 8.91 -9.89
N ASN A 162 -20.77 8.02 -10.59
CA ASN A 162 -20.13 6.90 -11.26
C ASN A 162 -19.29 7.42 -12.42
N ASP A 163 -18.03 7.02 -12.48
CA ASP A 163 -17.12 7.33 -13.59
C ASP A 163 -16.31 6.08 -13.92
N THR A 164 -16.83 5.32 -14.89
CA THR A 164 -16.26 4.03 -15.33
C THR A 164 -14.87 4.18 -15.96
N PHE A 165 -14.49 5.39 -16.39
CA PHE A 165 -13.13 5.68 -16.83
C PHE A 165 -12.11 5.31 -15.75
N PHE A 166 -12.39 5.63 -14.47
CA PHE A 166 -11.49 5.30 -13.37
C PHE A 166 -11.38 3.80 -13.08
N TYR A 167 -12.31 2.98 -13.55
CA TYR A 167 -12.21 1.52 -13.44
C TYR A 167 -10.92 1.02 -14.10
N SER A 168 -10.69 1.42 -15.35
CA SER A 168 -9.49 1.04 -16.09
C SER A 168 -8.20 1.61 -15.47
N VAL A 169 -8.24 2.85 -14.98
CA VAL A 169 -7.09 3.50 -14.33
C VAL A 169 -6.73 2.78 -13.03
N ILE A 170 -7.71 2.46 -12.18
CA ILE A 170 -7.49 1.73 -10.93
C ILE A 170 -6.98 0.32 -11.22
N ILE A 171 -7.56 -0.39 -12.18
CA ILE A 171 -7.09 -1.71 -12.59
C ILE A 171 -5.63 -1.65 -13.03
N ASN A 172 -5.25 -0.66 -13.85
CA ASN A 172 -3.85 -0.48 -14.25
C ASN A 172 -2.92 -0.21 -13.04
N LEU A 173 -3.36 0.61 -12.08
CA LEU A 173 -2.59 0.88 -10.85
C LEU A 173 -2.25 -0.39 -10.09
N ILE A 174 -3.21 -1.31 -9.95
CA ILE A 174 -3.08 -2.51 -9.11
C ILE A 174 -2.52 -3.72 -9.84
N THR A 175 -2.66 -3.80 -11.17
CA THR A 175 -2.22 -4.97 -11.96
C THR A 175 -0.94 -4.74 -12.74
N LYS A 176 -0.80 -3.58 -13.37
CA LYS A 176 0.31 -3.27 -14.27
C LYS A 176 1.47 -2.58 -13.54
N PHE A 177 1.18 -1.55 -12.75
CA PHE A 177 2.23 -0.70 -12.18
C PHE A 177 2.73 -1.16 -10.81
N ASN A 178 1.89 -1.86 -10.03
CA ASN A 178 2.23 -2.30 -8.67
C ASN A 178 2.80 -1.17 -7.77
N ILE A 179 2.28 0.07 -7.91
CA ILE A 179 2.76 1.25 -7.16
C ILE A 179 1.90 1.59 -5.95
N VAL A 180 0.88 0.78 -5.69
CA VAL A 180 -0.02 0.95 -4.55
C VAL A 180 -0.34 -0.42 -3.93
N GLN A 181 -0.33 -0.45 -2.60
CA GLN A 181 -0.92 -1.58 -1.88
C GLN A 181 -2.45 -1.51 -2.04
N PRO A 182 -3.13 -2.50 -2.61
CA PRO A 182 -4.57 -2.44 -2.87
C PRO A 182 -5.38 -2.09 -1.62
N ARG A 183 -4.94 -2.58 -0.46
CA ARG A 183 -5.56 -2.30 0.84
C ARG A 183 -5.67 -0.81 1.18
N LYS A 184 -4.66 0.01 0.81
CA LYS A 184 -4.66 1.46 1.06
C LYS A 184 -5.68 2.24 0.25
N ILE A 185 -6.23 1.65 -0.80
CA ILE A 185 -7.25 2.27 -1.67
C ILE A 185 -8.60 1.55 -1.60
N SER A 186 -8.73 0.54 -0.74
CA SER A 186 -9.91 -0.33 -0.68
C SER A 186 -11.20 0.48 -0.42
N LEU A 187 -11.16 1.43 0.51
CA LEU A 187 -12.33 2.27 0.81
C LEU A 187 -12.70 3.21 -0.35
N SER A 188 -11.72 3.81 -1.01
CA SER A 188 -11.97 4.64 -2.21
C SER A 188 -12.57 3.83 -3.35
N VAL A 189 -12.11 2.59 -3.55
CA VAL A 189 -12.68 1.66 -4.55
C VAL A 189 -14.13 1.30 -4.19
N ALA A 190 -14.39 0.99 -2.91
CA ALA A 190 -15.75 0.71 -2.44
C ALA A 190 -16.66 1.94 -2.66
N ASN A 191 -16.19 3.15 -2.34
CA ASN A 191 -16.93 4.40 -2.57
C ASN A 191 -17.24 4.64 -4.05
N LEU A 192 -16.32 4.32 -4.96
CA LEU A 192 -16.57 4.41 -6.40
C LEU A 192 -17.60 3.37 -6.86
N LEU A 193 -17.46 2.12 -6.42
CA LEU A 193 -18.40 1.05 -6.75
C LEU A 193 -19.81 1.32 -6.23
N LYS A 194 -19.96 1.97 -5.07
CA LYS A 194 -21.29 2.42 -4.54
C LYS A 194 -21.97 3.45 -5.44
N LYS A 195 -21.26 4.11 -6.35
CA LYS A 195 -21.83 5.03 -7.35
C LYS A 195 -22.29 4.35 -8.62
N ASP A 196 -21.93 3.08 -8.84
CA ASP A 196 -22.49 2.29 -9.93
C ASP A 196 -23.97 2.01 -9.67
N PRO A 197 -24.90 2.39 -10.57
CA PRO A 197 -26.34 2.23 -10.34
C PRO A 197 -26.75 0.79 -10.05
N SER A 198 -26.13 -0.18 -10.73
CA SER A 198 -26.42 -1.60 -10.59
C SER A 198 -25.97 -2.13 -9.24
N ILE A 199 -24.76 -1.77 -8.81
CA ILE A 199 -24.23 -2.13 -7.48
C ILE A 199 -25.01 -1.42 -6.37
N ASN A 200 -25.27 -0.12 -6.52
CA ASN A 200 -26.02 0.66 -5.54
C ASN A 200 -27.41 0.05 -5.30
N LYS A 201 -28.09 -0.37 -6.37
CA LYS A 201 -29.37 -1.04 -6.25
C LYS A 201 -29.28 -2.32 -5.40
N LEU A 202 -28.24 -3.13 -5.61
CA LEU A 202 -28.04 -4.37 -4.84
C LEU A 202 -27.73 -4.09 -3.36
N LEU A 203 -26.91 -3.07 -3.08
CA LEU A 203 -26.56 -2.67 -1.70
C LEU A 203 -27.77 -2.13 -0.91
N ASN A 204 -28.74 -1.51 -1.58
CA ASN A 204 -29.94 -0.93 -0.96
C ASN A 204 -31.14 -1.89 -0.92
N LEU A 205 -31.01 -3.14 -1.32
CA LEU A 205 -32.08 -4.13 -1.20
C LEU A 205 -32.26 -4.53 0.25
N ASN A 206 -33.51 -4.49 0.73
CA ASN A 206 -33.89 -4.90 2.10
C ASN A 206 -33.53 -6.38 2.36
N ASP A 207 -33.66 -7.23 1.36
CA ASP A 207 -33.32 -8.65 1.44
C ASP A 207 -32.91 -9.18 0.07
N ILE A 208 -31.59 -9.22 -0.14
CA ILE A 208 -31.03 -9.73 -1.39
C ILE A 208 -31.31 -11.22 -1.61
N ASN A 209 -31.62 -11.98 -0.54
CA ASN A 209 -31.93 -13.41 -0.68
C ASN A 209 -33.26 -13.66 -1.38
N LYS A 210 -34.11 -12.64 -1.55
CA LYS A 210 -35.37 -12.70 -2.31
C LYS A 210 -35.18 -12.41 -3.80
N THR A 211 -33.98 -12.07 -4.24
CA THR A 211 -33.70 -11.82 -5.67
C THR A 211 -33.40 -13.12 -6.40
N ASP A 212 -33.57 -13.12 -7.73
CA ASP A 212 -33.08 -14.19 -8.56
C ASP A 212 -31.55 -14.24 -8.52
N PRO A 213 -30.94 -15.36 -8.03
CA PRO A 213 -29.49 -15.47 -7.89
C PRO A 213 -28.74 -15.31 -9.20
N LEU A 214 -29.24 -15.92 -10.30
CA LEU A 214 -28.56 -15.87 -11.58
C LEU A 214 -28.53 -14.45 -12.15
N ARG A 215 -29.64 -13.72 -12.07
CA ARG A 215 -29.69 -12.31 -12.50
C ARG A 215 -28.75 -11.45 -11.68
N THR A 216 -28.72 -11.64 -10.38
CA THR A 216 -27.81 -10.89 -9.48
C THR A 216 -26.34 -11.18 -9.82
N LEU A 217 -26.00 -12.44 -10.04
CA LEU A 217 -24.64 -12.85 -10.40
C LEU A 217 -24.22 -12.31 -11.77
N LYS A 218 -25.13 -12.24 -12.77
CA LYS A 218 -24.86 -11.63 -14.06
C LYS A 218 -24.52 -10.14 -13.95
N ILE A 219 -25.24 -9.40 -13.12
CA ILE A 219 -24.95 -7.99 -12.83
C ILE A 219 -23.55 -7.84 -12.22
N LEU A 220 -23.21 -8.61 -11.19
CA LEU A 220 -21.91 -8.55 -10.54
C LEU A 220 -20.78 -9.01 -11.48
N ASN A 221 -21.04 -9.99 -12.34
CA ASN A 221 -20.06 -10.49 -13.31
C ASN A 221 -19.74 -9.50 -14.45
N GLN A 222 -20.55 -8.46 -14.66
CA GLN A 222 -20.29 -7.40 -15.62
C GLN A 222 -19.39 -6.29 -15.05
N ASN A 223 -19.27 -6.17 -13.72
CA ASN A 223 -18.45 -5.13 -13.12
C ASN A 223 -16.98 -5.56 -12.98
N ILE A 224 -16.20 -5.14 -13.98
CA ILE A 224 -14.77 -5.51 -14.09
C ILE A 224 -13.93 -5.01 -12.91
N LEU A 225 -14.21 -3.79 -12.39
CA LEU A 225 -13.46 -3.25 -11.25
C LEU A 225 -13.70 -4.08 -9.99
N LEU A 226 -14.96 -4.45 -9.72
CA LEU A 226 -15.29 -5.31 -8.59
C LEU A 226 -14.55 -6.64 -8.68
N ILE A 227 -14.65 -7.32 -9.83
CA ILE A 227 -14.00 -8.61 -10.06
C ILE A 227 -12.49 -8.53 -9.85
N GLU A 228 -11.82 -7.61 -10.54
CA GLU A 228 -10.35 -7.52 -10.48
C GLU A 228 -9.86 -7.06 -9.11
N PHE A 229 -10.64 -6.24 -8.40
CA PHE A 229 -10.24 -5.79 -7.07
C PHE A 229 -10.37 -6.89 -6.02
N ILE A 230 -11.51 -7.59 -5.97
CA ILE A 230 -11.74 -8.64 -4.94
C ILE A 230 -10.83 -9.87 -5.12
N LYS A 231 -10.29 -10.11 -6.32
CA LYS A 231 -9.24 -11.13 -6.55
C LYS A 231 -7.94 -10.84 -5.80
N ILE A 232 -7.66 -9.60 -5.47
CA ILE A 232 -6.36 -9.18 -4.95
C ILE A 232 -6.41 -8.55 -3.56
N CYS A 233 -7.58 -8.06 -3.13
CA CYS A 233 -7.75 -7.40 -1.85
C CYS A 233 -9.19 -7.51 -1.36
N PRO A 234 -9.42 -7.81 -0.07
CA PRO A 234 -10.71 -7.67 0.54
C PRO A 234 -11.19 -6.20 0.49
N LEU A 235 -12.47 -6.00 0.15
CA LEU A 235 -13.10 -4.69 0.28
C LEU A 235 -13.33 -4.37 1.76
N SER A 236 -12.68 -3.30 2.25
CA SER A 236 -12.77 -2.85 3.64
C SER A 236 -14.02 -1.97 3.83
N ASP A 237 -15.20 -2.54 3.56
CA ASP A 237 -16.48 -1.85 3.63
C ASP A 237 -17.56 -2.83 4.09
N ASN A 238 -18.34 -2.41 5.10
CA ASN A 238 -19.34 -3.29 5.73
C ASN A 238 -20.53 -3.62 4.82
N ASP A 239 -20.93 -2.68 3.95
CA ASP A 239 -22.07 -2.92 3.05
C ASP A 239 -21.68 -3.96 2.00
N PHE A 240 -20.47 -3.86 1.44
CA PHE A 240 -19.92 -4.88 0.54
C PHE A 240 -19.72 -6.21 1.26
N GLU A 241 -19.26 -6.23 2.50
CA GLU A 241 -19.12 -7.48 3.26
C GLU A 241 -20.48 -8.17 3.40
N ASN A 242 -21.55 -7.43 3.74
CA ASN A 242 -22.90 -7.96 3.87
C ASN A 242 -23.44 -8.47 2.52
N LEU A 243 -23.25 -7.71 1.45
CA LEU A 243 -23.63 -8.10 0.09
C LEU A 243 -22.93 -9.40 -0.32
N LEU A 244 -21.59 -9.44 -0.26
CA LEU A 244 -20.80 -10.59 -0.69
C LEU A 244 -21.07 -11.85 0.14
N LYS A 245 -21.32 -11.70 1.46
CA LYS A 245 -21.76 -12.79 2.34
C LYS A 245 -23.10 -13.36 1.90
N SER A 246 -24.08 -12.51 1.57
CA SER A 246 -25.41 -12.94 1.13
C SER A 246 -25.34 -13.62 -0.24
N ILE A 247 -24.56 -13.07 -1.17
CA ILE A 247 -24.33 -13.69 -2.49
C ILE A 247 -23.63 -15.04 -2.34
N ARG A 248 -22.64 -15.17 -1.47
CA ARG A 248 -22.00 -16.45 -1.17
C ARG A 248 -23.04 -17.49 -0.72
N LYS A 249 -23.99 -17.10 0.17
CA LYS A 249 -25.08 -17.95 0.61
C LYS A 249 -26.00 -18.35 -0.56
N GLN A 250 -26.34 -17.43 -1.46
CA GLN A 250 -27.13 -17.78 -2.64
C GLN A 250 -26.39 -18.81 -3.53
N ILE A 251 -25.10 -18.64 -3.78
CA ILE A 251 -24.29 -19.52 -4.63
C ILE A 251 -24.29 -20.97 -4.11
N ILE A 252 -24.14 -21.19 -2.80
CA ILE A 252 -24.03 -22.55 -2.24
C ILE A 252 -25.32 -23.35 -2.44
N PHE A 253 -26.49 -22.69 -2.41
CA PHE A 253 -27.81 -23.33 -2.57
C PHE A 253 -28.28 -23.38 -4.02
N PHE A 254 -27.76 -22.54 -4.92
CA PHE A 254 -28.19 -22.49 -6.32
C PHE A 254 -27.67 -23.70 -7.11
N ASN A 255 -28.54 -24.35 -7.86
CA ASN A 255 -28.16 -25.47 -8.72
C ASN A 255 -27.85 -24.96 -10.14
N PHE A 256 -26.58 -24.68 -10.40
CA PHE A 256 -26.14 -24.22 -11.71
C PHE A 256 -26.19 -25.32 -12.77
N GLY A 257 -26.80 -25.01 -13.94
CA GLY A 257 -26.42 -25.69 -15.17
C GLY A 257 -25.04 -25.25 -15.64
N VAL A 258 -24.36 -26.07 -16.44
CA VAL A 258 -23.00 -25.77 -16.93
C VAL A 258 -22.96 -24.47 -17.73
N SER A 259 -23.97 -24.19 -18.55
CA SER A 259 -24.09 -22.94 -19.32
C SER A 259 -24.23 -21.73 -18.39
N GLU A 260 -25.15 -21.79 -17.43
CA GLU A 260 -25.41 -20.72 -16.47
C GLU A 260 -24.15 -20.40 -15.63
N TYR A 261 -23.46 -21.46 -15.17
CA TYR A 261 -22.20 -21.28 -14.45
C TYR A 261 -21.15 -20.54 -15.28
N ASN A 262 -20.99 -20.93 -16.56
CA ASN A 262 -20.02 -20.31 -17.45
C ASN A 262 -20.28 -18.81 -17.66
N GLU A 263 -21.53 -18.35 -17.62
CA GLU A 263 -21.89 -16.93 -17.74
C GLU A 263 -21.49 -16.09 -16.52
N VAL A 264 -21.35 -16.70 -15.35
CA VAL A 264 -21.12 -16.00 -14.08
C VAL A 264 -19.85 -16.43 -13.34
N LYS A 265 -19.10 -17.38 -13.87
CA LYS A 265 -17.94 -18.01 -13.19
C LYS A 265 -16.84 -17.03 -12.80
N ASN A 266 -16.62 -15.95 -13.57
CA ASN A 266 -15.55 -15.00 -13.26
C ASN A 266 -15.78 -14.32 -11.93
N PHE A 267 -17.01 -13.90 -11.65
CA PHE A 267 -17.36 -13.32 -10.36
C PHE A 267 -17.31 -14.37 -9.23
N ILE A 268 -17.81 -15.60 -9.47
CA ILE A 268 -17.80 -16.66 -8.44
C ILE A 268 -16.36 -17.03 -8.04
N ILE A 269 -15.45 -17.14 -9.02
CA ILE A 269 -14.03 -17.40 -8.77
C ILE A 269 -13.40 -16.20 -8.03
N ALA A 270 -13.68 -14.96 -8.46
CA ALA A 270 -13.20 -13.78 -7.77
C ALA A 270 -13.69 -13.70 -6.31
N LEU A 271 -14.95 -14.07 -6.05
CA LEU A 271 -15.46 -14.17 -4.68
C LEU A 271 -14.78 -15.30 -3.88
N SER A 272 -14.38 -16.39 -4.53
CA SER A 272 -13.58 -17.44 -3.89
C SER A 272 -12.19 -16.93 -3.49
N GLU A 273 -11.53 -16.14 -4.36
CA GLU A 273 -10.28 -15.47 -4.03
C GLU A 273 -10.44 -14.47 -2.89
N GLN A 274 -11.52 -13.69 -2.88
CA GLN A 274 -11.89 -12.80 -1.78
C GLN A 274 -12.03 -13.57 -0.45
N CYS A 275 -12.77 -14.68 -0.45
CA CYS A 275 -12.96 -15.51 0.74
C CYS A 275 -11.64 -16.14 1.23
N PHE A 276 -10.75 -16.49 0.32
CA PHE A 276 -9.41 -16.99 0.66
C PHE A 276 -8.53 -15.87 1.24
N LEU A 277 -8.55 -14.66 0.67
CA LEU A 277 -7.77 -13.52 1.13
C LEU A 277 -8.24 -13.00 2.48
N ASN A 278 -9.56 -13.00 2.74
CA ASN A 278 -10.11 -12.62 4.04
C ASN A 278 -10.13 -13.78 5.06
N GLU A 279 -9.55 -14.94 4.67
CA GLU A 279 -9.41 -16.13 5.52
C GLU A 279 -10.77 -16.67 6.03
N TYR A 280 -11.78 -16.59 5.17
CA TYR A 280 -13.13 -17.11 5.46
C TYR A 280 -13.78 -16.45 6.69
N VAL A 281 -13.54 -15.16 6.86
CA VAL A 281 -13.99 -14.36 8.02
C VAL A 281 -15.52 -14.28 8.13
N TYR A 282 -16.26 -14.46 7.04
CA TYR A 282 -17.71 -14.39 7.04
C TYR A 282 -18.36 -15.49 7.89
N ASP A 283 -19.44 -15.16 8.59
CA ASP A 283 -20.21 -16.15 9.36
C ASP A 283 -20.81 -17.21 8.43
N VAL A 284 -20.98 -18.39 8.98
CA VAL A 284 -21.56 -19.57 8.27
C VAL A 284 -22.72 -20.09 9.09
N SER A 285 -23.93 -20.08 8.53
CA SER A 285 -25.13 -20.60 9.18
C SER A 285 -25.09 -22.15 9.26
N LEU A 286 -25.94 -22.72 10.11
CA LEU A 286 -26.06 -24.19 10.20
C LEU A 286 -26.50 -24.81 8.88
N GLU A 287 -27.44 -24.15 8.15
CA GLU A 287 -27.89 -24.56 6.83
C GLU A 287 -26.72 -24.61 5.82
N GLU A 288 -25.88 -23.57 5.80
CA GLU A 288 -24.68 -23.53 4.94
C GLU A 288 -23.71 -24.65 5.30
N LYS A 289 -23.47 -24.92 6.62
CA LYS A 289 -22.61 -26.04 7.07
C LYS A 289 -23.12 -27.40 6.60
N ASN A 290 -24.43 -27.62 6.69
CA ASN A 290 -25.07 -28.85 6.22
C ASN A 290 -24.92 -29.00 4.70
N LYS A 291 -25.13 -27.91 3.94
CA LYS A 291 -24.99 -27.92 2.47
C LYS A 291 -23.54 -28.16 2.02
N ILE A 292 -22.55 -27.57 2.71
CA ILE A 292 -21.13 -27.84 2.48
C ILE A 292 -20.85 -29.34 2.64
N SER A 293 -21.31 -29.96 3.73
CA SER A 293 -21.13 -31.40 3.99
C SER A 293 -21.81 -32.26 2.93
N GLU A 294 -23.00 -31.87 2.47
CA GLU A 294 -23.70 -32.54 1.36
C GLU A 294 -22.89 -32.51 0.07
N ILE A 295 -22.36 -31.33 -0.30
CA ILE A 295 -21.55 -31.16 -1.51
C ILE A 295 -20.26 -31.98 -1.40
N GLU A 296 -19.59 -32.03 -0.25
CA GLU A 296 -18.40 -32.87 -0.05
C GLU A 296 -18.69 -34.34 -0.26
N LYS A 297 -19.77 -34.86 0.33
CA LYS A 297 -20.23 -36.25 0.14
C LYS A 297 -20.56 -36.51 -1.33
N LYS A 298 -21.24 -35.57 -2.01
CA LYS A 298 -21.57 -35.69 -3.43
C LYS A 298 -20.32 -35.78 -4.30
N ILE A 299 -19.29 -34.95 -4.04
CA ILE A 299 -18.03 -35.00 -4.78
C ILE A 299 -17.33 -36.38 -4.56
N ILE A 300 -17.26 -36.84 -3.32
CA ILE A 300 -16.64 -38.14 -2.99
C ILE A 300 -17.33 -39.27 -3.73
N ASN A 301 -18.66 -39.25 -3.75
CA ASN A 301 -19.45 -40.32 -4.37
C ASN A 301 -19.49 -40.27 -5.91
N ASN A 302 -19.30 -39.07 -6.51
CA ASN A 302 -19.43 -38.83 -7.95
C ASN A 302 -18.13 -38.52 -8.67
N ILE A 303 -16.97 -38.68 -8.03
CA ILE A 303 -15.64 -38.31 -8.56
C ILE A 303 -15.36 -38.77 -9.99
N TYR A 304 -15.95 -39.91 -10.42
CA TYR A 304 -15.73 -40.47 -11.75
C TYR A 304 -16.92 -40.36 -12.71
N LYS A 305 -18.07 -39.77 -12.29
CA LYS A 305 -19.31 -39.79 -13.07
C LYS A 305 -19.63 -38.45 -13.80
N ASP A 306 -19.27 -37.30 -13.23
CA ASP A 306 -19.62 -36.00 -13.80
C ASP A 306 -18.53 -34.94 -13.51
N LYS A 307 -17.61 -34.78 -14.43
CA LYS A 307 -16.49 -33.84 -14.30
C LYS A 307 -16.90 -32.37 -14.24
N ALA A 308 -17.89 -31.95 -14.99
CA ALA A 308 -18.30 -30.55 -15.06
C ALA A 308 -18.94 -30.10 -13.74
N ASN A 309 -19.88 -30.90 -13.22
CA ASN A 309 -20.54 -30.59 -11.95
C ASN A 309 -19.59 -30.67 -10.75
N ILE A 310 -18.57 -31.56 -10.79
CA ILE A 310 -17.52 -31.59 -9.77
C ILE A 310 -16.75 -30.26 -9.74
N GLY A 311 -16.40 -29.69 -10.91
CA GLY A 311 -15.72 -28.39 -11.01
C GLY A 311 -16.55 -27.24 -10.41
N ILE A 312 -17.86 -27.22 -10.64
CA ILE A 312 -18.79 -26.26 -10.05
C ILE A 312 -18.84 -26.44 -8.53
N ASP A 313 -19.01 -27.67 -8.05
CA ASP A 313 -19.10 -27.99 -6.62
C ASP A 313 -17.80 -27.68 -5.88
N LEU A 314 -16.62 -27.92 -6.49
CA LEU A 314 -15.33 -27.50 -5.95
C LEU A 314 -15.22 -25.98 -5.84
N THR A 315 -15.71 -25.24 -6.83
CA THR A 315 -15.72 -23.77 -6.78
C THR A 315 -16.65 -23.28 -5.66
N LYS A 316 -17.81 -23.91 -5.46
CA LYS A 316 -18.69 -23.61 -4.31
C LYS A 316 -17.99 -23.86 -2.97
N LEU A 317 -17.28 -24.98 -2.81
CA LEU A 317 -16.53 -25.28 -1.58
C LEU A 317 -15.41 -24.26 -1.33
N SER A 318 -14.74 -23.78 -2.37
CA SER A 318 -13.66 -22.78 -2.24
C SER A 318 -14.12 -21.43 -1.69
N LEU A 319 -15.43 -21.15 -1.71
CA LEU A 319 -16.03 -19.97 -1.06
C LEU A 319 -16.05 -20.07 0.48
N TYR A 320 -15.89 -21.28 1.04
CA TYR A 320 -16.10 -21.54 2.47
C TYR A 320 -14.86 -22.07 3.18
N LYS A 321 -13.92 -22.66 2.46
CA LYS A 321 -12.73 -23.26 3.05
C LYS A 321 -11.54 -23.31 2.11
N ASN A 322 -10.37 -23.29 2.70
CA ASN A 322 -9.12 -23.43 1.98
C ASN A 322 -8.96 -24.86 1.44
N LEU A 323 -8.86 -24.99 0.12
CA LEU A 323 -8.67 -26.28 -0.55
C LEU A 323 -7.20 -26.61 -0.86
N SER A 324 -6.24 -25.70 -0.59
CA SER A 324 -4.83 -25.88 -1.00
C SER A 324 -4.18 -27.17 -0.49
N ASN A 325 -4.56 -27.64 0.69
CA ASN A 325 -4.06 -28.87 1.32
C ASN A 325 -5.18 -29.91 1.55
N SER A 326 -6.22 -29.89 0.75
CA SER A 326 -7.36 -30.81 0.92
C SER A 326 -7.05 -32.19 0.36
N ILE A 327 -7.23 -33.24 1.18
CA ILE A 327 -7.16 -34.64 0.74
C ILE A 327 -8.17 -34.93 -0.38
N LEU A 328 -9.30 -34.20 -0.39
CA LEU A 328 -10.31 -34.30 -1.44
C LEU A 328 -9.68 -34.05 -2.83
N LEU A 329 -8.83 -33.02 -2.97
CA LEU A 329 -8.21 -32.66 -4.24
C LEU A 329 -7.15 -33.66 -4.72
N SER A 330 -6.54 -34.42 -3.83
CA SER A 330 -5.55 -35.45 -4.23
C SER A 330 -6.15 -36.60 -5.04
N LYS A 331 -7.46 -36.77 -4.96
CA LYS A 331 -8.22 -37.85 -5.63
C LYS A 331 -8.95 -37.40 -6.92
N ILE A 332 -8.83 -36.12 -7.29
CA ILE A 332 -9.57 -35.52 -8.42
C ILE A 332 -8.60 -35.14 -9.54
N ASP A 333 -9.01 -35.33 -10.80
CA ASP A 333 -8.27 -34.88 -11.97
C ASP A 333 -8.06 -33.36 -11.92
N LYS A 334 -6.80 -32.92 -11.97
CA LYS A 334 -6.42 -31.50 -11.89
C LYS A 334 -6.99 -30.66 -13.07
N ASN A 335 -7.36 -31.29 -14.18
CA ASN A 335 -7.96 -30.59 -15.31
C ASN A 335 -9.36 -30.03 -14.98
N ILE A 336 -10.01 -30.54 -13.93
CA ILE A 336 -11.32 -30.07 -13.45
C ILE A 336 -11.20 -28.80 -12.62
N PHE A 337 -10.02 -28.50 -12.08
CA PHE A 337 -9.81 -27.34 -11.22
C PHE A 337 -9.83 -26.04 -12.02
N ASN A 338 -10.52 -25.03 -11.49
CA ASN A 338 -10.37 -23.69 -11.99
C ASN A 338 -8.97 -23.14 -11.65
N ASP A 339 -8.59 -22.03 -12.30
CA ASP A 339 -7.24 -21.46 -12.16
C ASP A 339 -6.91 -21.04 -10.74
N PHE A 340 -7.89 -20.58 -9.98
CA PHE A 340 -7.70 -20.23 -8.58
C PHE A 340 -7.32 -21.44 -7.72
N ILE A 341 -8.03 -22.57 -7.85
CA ILE A 341 -7.73 -23.79 -7.09
C ILE A 341 -6.36 -24.33 -7.47
N LYS A 342 -6.01 -24.35 -8.76
CA LYS A 342 -4.66 -24.72 -9.23
C LYS A 342 -3.59 -23.83 -8.60
N LYS A 343 -3.81 -22.52 -8.62
CA LYS A 343 -2.89 -21.51 -8.06
C LYS A 343 -2.62 -21.78 -6.57
N ILE A 344 -3.66 -21.87 -5.73
CA ILE A 344 -3.46 -22.05 -4.28
C ILE A 344 -2.79 -23.38 -3.92
N GLN A 345 -2.99 -24.45 -4.71
CA GLN A 345 -2.27 -25.71 -4.53
C GLN A 345 -0.77 -25.56 -4.86
N LEU A 346 -0.45 -24.91 -5.98
CA LEU A 346 0.94 -24.68 -6.38
C LEU A 346 1.66 -23.79 -5.37
N GLU A 347 1.01 -22.71 -4.90
CA GLU A 347 1.53 -21.84 -3.87
C GLU A 347 1.83 -22.60 -2.57
N PHE A 348 0.91 -23.43 -2.12
CA PHE A 348 1.08 -24.26 -0.92
C PHE A 348 2.27 -25.25 -1.04
N LEU A 349 2.39 -25.94 -2.18
CA LEU A 349 3.50 -26.87 -2.42
C LEU A 349 4.84 -26.14 -2.49
N LEU A 350 4.88 -24.99 -3.13
CA LEU A 350 6.08 -24.16 -3.22
C LEU A 350 6.51 -23.66 -1.83
N GLU A 351 5.58 -23.11 -1.02
CA GLU A 351 5.88 -22.67 0.34
C GLU A 351 6.39 -23.82 1.22
N LYS A 352 5.80 -25.04 1.08
CA LYS A 352 6.27 -26.23 1.79
C LYS A 352 7.73 -26.58 1.46
N ASN A 353 8.15 -26.39 0.22
CA ASN A 353 9.54 -26.63 -0.19
C ASN A 353 10.45 -25.49 0.28
N LEU A 354 10.05 -24.25 0.11
CA LEU A 354 10.82 -23.07 0.53
C LEU A 354 11.15 -23.07 2.03
N LYS A 355 10.27 -23.61 2.88
CA LYS A 355 10.56 -23.78 4.32
C LYS A 355 11.83 -24.56 4.62
N LYS A 356 12.20 -25.51 3.76
CA LYS A 356 13.40 -26.33 3.93
C LYS A 356 14.69 -25.57 3.61
N GLU A 357 14.57 -24.52 2.80
CA GLU A 357 15.67 -23.70 2.33
C GLU A 357 15.97 -22.48 3.23
N ILE A 358 15.04 -22.13 4.12
CA ILE A 358 15.20 -20.97 5.00
C ILE A 358 16.11 -21.35 6.17
N PRO A 359 17.28 -20.69 6.32
CA PRO A 359 18.19 -20.94 7.42
C PRO A 359 17.55 -20.57 8.77
N LYS A 360 17.90 -21.33 9.81
CA LYS A 360 17.48 -21.12 11.19
C LYS A 360 18.68 -20.70 12.01
N LEU A 361 18.65 -19.52 12.60
CA LEU A 361 19.75 -19.01 13.40
C LEU A 361 19.75 -19.64 14.82
N SER A 362 18.56 -19.73 15.44
CA SER A 362 18.41 -20.28 16.77
C SER A 362 16.97 -20.72 17.05
N ILE A 363 16.79 -21.54 18.06
CA ILE A 363 15.48 -21.91 18.61
C ILE A 363 15.20 -21.01 19.80
N THR A 364 14.07 -20.29 19.80
CA THR A 364 13.70 -19.45 20.95
C THR A 364 13.36 -20.33 22.17
N LYS A 365 13.92 -19.95 23.32
CA LYS A 365 13.59 -20.51 24.63
C LYS A 365 12.61 -19.62 25.43
N ASN A 366 12.32 -18.42 24.91
CA ASN A 366 11.44 -17.47 25.59
C ASN A 366 9.97 -17.93 25.44
N PRO A 367 9.23 -18.10 26.54
CA PRO A 367 7.84 -18.55 26.51
C PRO A 367 6.92 -17.61 25.72
N THR A 368 7.10 -16.28 25.87
CA THR A 368 6.33 -15.27 25.14
C THR A 368 6.60 -15.36 23.64
N SER A 369 7.88 -15.42 23.23
CA SER A 369 8.25 -15.61 21.81
C SER A 369 7.66 -16.90 21.23
N ASN A 370 7.56 -17.98 22.02
CA ASN A 370 6.94 -19.21 21.57
C ASN A 370 5.43 -19.07 21.35
N LEU A 371 4.72 -18.33 22.20
CA LEU A 371 3.29 -18.05 22.01
C LEU A 371 3.05 -17.17 20.78
N VAL A 372 3.84 -16.13 20.59
CA VAL A 372 3.79 -15.26 19.39
C VAL A 372 4.12 -16.05 18.15
N LYS A 373 5.17 -16.87 18.17
CA LYS A 373 5.52 -17.79 17.06
C LYS A 373 4.35 -18.68 16.68
N LYS A 374 3.71 -19.34 17.68
CA LYS A 374 2.57 -20.23 17.43
C LYS A 374 1.43 -19.48 16.76
N GLN A 375 1.12 -18.24 17.20
CA GLN A 375 0.08 -17.42 16.61
C GLN A 375 0.33 -17.19 15.12
N TYR A 376 1.54 -16.79 14.72
CA TYR A 376 1.89 -16.50 13.33
C TYR A 376 2.22 -17.73 12.48
N GLU A 377 2.56 -18.87 13.10
CA GLU A 377 2.63 -20.14 12.38
C GLU A 377 1.22 -20.65 11.98
N GLU A 378 0.21 -20.44 12.85
CA GLU A 378 -1.18 -20.77 12.54
C GLU A 378 -1.77 -19.84 11.48
N ASN A 379 -1.48 -18.54 11.59
CA ASN A 379 -2.03 -17.48 10.72
C ASN A 379 -0.92 -16.51 10.31
N PRO A 380 -0.19 -16.79 9.21
CA PRO A 380 0.80 -15.86 8.66
C PRO A 380 0.18 -14.48 8.38
N TYR A 381 0.79 -13.40 8.92
CA TYR A 381 0.23 -12.05 8.95
C TYR A 381 1.20 -11.02 8.34
N PRO A 382 0.67 -9.99 7.65
CA PRO A 382 -0.64 -9.94 7.00
C PRO A 382 -0.68 -10.81 5.74
N ARG A 383 -1.89 -11.25 5.30
CA ARG A 383 -2.02 -11.89 3.99
C ARG A 383 -2.22 -10.81 2.92
N TRP A 384 -1.37 -10.79 1.91
CA TRP A 384 -1.39 -9.80 0.83
C TRP A 384 -1.10 -10.42 -0.54
N SER A 385 -1.56 -9.78 -1.62
CA SER A 385 -1.35 -10.27 -2.98
C SER A 385 -0.39 -9.40 -3.79
N LYS A 386 -0.49 -8.08 -3.68
CA LYS A 386 0.28 -7.11 -4.45
C LYS A 386 1.07 -6.17 -3.54
N PRO A 387 2.36 -5.92 -3.87
CA PRO A 387 3.19 -4.93 -3.16
C PRO A 387 2.91 -3.51 -3.65
N ALA A 388 3.61 -2.54 -3.06
CA ALA A 388 3.77 -1.21 -3.65
C ALA A 388 5.25 -0.96 -3.85
N PHE A 389 5.73 -1.05 -5.07
CA PHE A 389 7.13 -0.80 -5.38
C PHE A 389 7.45 0.68 -5.52
N THR A 390 8.65 1.05 -5.14
CA THR A 390 9.24 2.32 -5.51
C THR A 390 9.69 2.22 -6.98
N ILE A 391 9.26 3.18 -7.80
CA ILE A 391 9.51 3.16 -9.25
C ILE A 391 11.00 3.32 -9.55
N GLU A 392 11.63 4.27 -8.85
CA GLU A 392 13.06 4.54 -8.95
C GLU A 392 13.65 4.41 -7.55
N PRO A 393 14.56 3.44 -7.32
CA PRO A 393 15.26 3.31 -6.05
C PRO A 393 16.03 4.60 -5.72
N LEU A 394 15.97 5.01 -4.47
CA LEU A 394 16.57 6.24 -3.97
C LEU A 394 17.87 5.94 -3.22
N SER A 395 18.86 6.83 -3.30
CA SER A 395 19.90 6.84 -2.28
C SER A 395 19.28 7.13 -0.91
N VAL A 396 19.92 6.66 0.15
CA VAL A 396 19.46 6.89 1.52
C VAL A 396 19.26 8.39 1.80
N GLU A 397 20.21 9.24 1.35
CA GLU A 397 20.10 10.68 1.46
C GLU A 397 18.84 11.24 0.79
N ASN A 398 18.55 10.84 -0.46
CA ASN A 398 17.38 11.32 -1.19
C ASN A 398 16.08 10.83 -0.58
N PHE A 399 16.07 9.63 -0.01
CA PHE A 399 14.92 9.10 0.71
C PHE A 399 14.60 9.98 1.94
N PHE A 400 15.60 10.26 2.80
CA PHE A 400 15.38 11.03 4.02
C PHE A 400 15.06 12.51 3.75
N ARG A 401 15.62 13.11 2.71
CA ARG A 401 15.20 14.44 2.25
C ARG A 401 13.72 14.48 1.83
N LYS A 402 13.21 13.38 1.26
CA LYS A 402 11.82 13.30 0.78
C LYS A 402 10.80 13.11 1.89
N ILE A 403 11.14 12.40 2.97
CA ILE A 403 10.22 12.11 4.08
C ILE A 403 10.27 13.13 5.22
N ASP A 404 11.02 14.21 5.07
CA ASP A 404 11.09 15.32 6.02
C ASP A 404 11.53 14.88 7.45
N VAL A 405 12.58 14.11 7.52
CA VAL A 405 13.24 13.62 8.75
C VAL A 405 14.59 14.31 8.90
N LYS A 406 14.90 14.78 10.11
CA LYS A 406 16.17 15.46 10.43
C LYS A 406 17.20 14.44 10.93
N LEU A 407 18.26 14.23 10.17
CA LEU A 407 19.38 13.37 10.56
C LEU A 407 20.48 14.21 11.25
N PRO A 408 20.77 13.99 12.55
CA PRO A 408 21.75 14.78 13.28
C PRO A 408 23.19 14.61 12.77
N LYS A 409 23.54 13.38 12.36
CA LYS A 409 24.88 13.03 11.86
C LYS A 409 24.76 12.26 10.55
N LEU A 410 25.36 12.75 9.48
CA LEU A 410 25.39 12.04 8.19
C LEU A 410 26.79 11.56 7.89
N ASN A 411 26.98 10.24 7.87
CA ASN A 411 28.14 9.60 7.30
C ASN A 411 27.74 8.95 5.98
N TYR A 412 27.86 9.67 4.88
CA TYR A 412 27.41 9.22 3.55
C TYR A 412 28.06 7.92 3.09
N LYS A 413 29.26 7.56 3.56
CA LYS A 413 29.95 6.33 3.19
C LYS A 413 29.22 5.06 3.68
N LEU A 414 28.51 5.13 4.80
CA LEU A 414 27.74 4.01 5.33
C LEU A 414 26.55 3.63 4.43
N PHE A 415 26.15 4.49 3.50
CA PHE A 415 24.88 4.35 2.81
C PHE A 415 24.99 4.19 1.29
N GLU A 416 26.18 3.92 0.74
CA GLU A 416 26.36 3.68 -0.70
C GLU A 416 25.72 2.36 -1.14
N SER A 417 25.88 1.29 -0.32
CA SER A 417 25.22 -0.01 -0.50
C SER A 417 24.73 -0.50 0.86
N PRO A 418 23.60 0.03 1.38
CA PRO A 418 23.23 -0.14 2.77
C PRO A 418 22.89 -1.59 3.10
N GLU A 419 23.42 -2.07 4.23
CA GLU A 419 23.02 -3.31 4.87
C GLU A 419 21.79 -3.04 5.75
N ILE A 420 20.66 -3.62 5.39
CA ILE A 420 19.38 -3.35 6.02
C ILE A 420 18.86 -4.59 6.73
N LEU A 421 18.42 -4.43 7.97
CA LEU A 421 17.72 -5.46 8.73
C LEU A 421 16.22 -5.12 8.83
N ILE A 422 15.37 -6.06 8.44
CA ILE A 422 13.95 -6.01 8.76
C ILE A 422 13.70 -7.00 9.90
N ALA A 423 13.52 -6.46 11.10
CA ALA A 423 13.34 -7.26 12.31
C ALA A 423 11.84 -7.51 12.55
N GLY A 424 11.39 -8.75 12.34
CA GLY A 424 9.99 -9.15 12.36
C GLY A 424 9.27 -8.84 11.04
N CYS A 425 9.73 -9.45 9.96
CA CYS A 425 9.28 -9.12 8.61
C CYS A 425 7.87 -9.67 8.27
N GLY A 426 7.31 -10.56 9.10
CA GLY A 426 6.05 -11.22 8.83
C GLY A 426 6.05 -11.89 7.44
N THR A 427 4.98 -11.68 6.69
CA THR A 427 4.84 -12.20 5.31
C THR A 427 5.60 -11.41 4.25
N GLY A 428 6.51 -10.51 4.66
CA GLY A 428 7.50 -9.87 3.81
C GLY A 428 7.05 -8.65 3.01
N GLN A 429 5.82 -8.16 3.17
CA GLN A 429 5.36 -7.00 2.39
C GLN A 429 6.25 -5.77 2.62
N HIS A 430 6.62 -5.52 3.88
CA HIS A 430 7.53 -4.44 4.26
C HIS A 430 8.91 -4.65 3.65
N SER A 431 9.47 -5.86 3.76
CA SER A 431 10.80 -6.21 3.22
C SER A 431 10.90 -5.99 1.71
N LEU A 432 9.87 -6.37 0.94
CA LEU A 432 9.84 -6.15 -0.50
C LEU A 432 9.81 -4.65 -0.83
N ASN A 433 9.05 -3.86 -0.08
CA ASN A 433 9.02 -2.41 -0.28
C ASN A 433 10.39 -1.78 -0.01
N THR A 434 11.02 -2.11 1.12
CA THR A 434 12.34 -1.58 1.51
C THR A 434 13.41 -1.96 0.49
N SER A 435 13.43 -3.22 0.03
CA SER A 435 14.40 -3.72 -0.95
C SER A 435 14.34 -3.02 -2.31
N THR A 436 13.19 -2.42 -2.65
CA THR A 436 13.01 -1.65 -3.88
C THR A 436 13.11 -0.14 -3.66
N THR A 437 13.11 0.31 -2.39
CA THR A 437 13.19 1.73 -2.03
C THR A 437 14.63 2.22 -2.02
N PHE A 438 15.54 1.45 -1.44
CA PHE A 438 16.92 1.85 -1.32
C PHE A 438 17.79 1.26 -2.44
N LYS A 439 18.50 2.14 -3.13
CA LYS A 439 19.41 1.75 -4.21
C LYS A 439 20.53 0.86 -3.68
N ASP A 440 20.87 -0.18 -4.43
CA ASP A 440 22.00 -1.11 -4.17
C ASP A 440 21.99 -1.71 -2.75
N SER A 441 20.82 -1.84 -2.12
CA SER A 441 20.67 -2.36 -0.76
C SER A 441 20.75 -3.88 -0.67
N ASN A 442 21.30 -4.39 0.45
CA ASN A 442 21.25 -5.79 0.86
C ASN A 442 20.32 -5.93 2.06
N VAL A 443 19.20 -6.62 1.89
CA VAL A 443 18.20 -6.78 2.94
C VAL A 443 18.34 -8.13 3.62
N THR A 444 18.42 -8.13 4.96
CA THR A 444 18.26 -9.32 5.79
C THR A 444 16.90 -9.21 6.48
N ALA A 445 16.02 -10.18 6.29
CA ALA A 445 14.67 -10.18 6.84
C ALA A 445 14.50 -11.35 7.80
N ILE A 446 14.12 -11.07 9.04
CA ILE A 446 13.95 -12.10 10.06
C ILE A 446 12.52 -12.16 10.57
N ASP A 447 12.09 -13.37 10.93
CA ASP A 447 10.81 -13.60 11.62
C ASP A 447 10.86 -14.87 12.47
N LEU A 448 9.99 -14.97 13.47
CA LEU A 448 9.78 -16.18 14.27
C LEU A 448 9.06 -17.28 13.48
N SER A 449 8.14 -16.89 12.57
CA SER A 449 7.27 -17.78 11.83
C SER A 449 7.90 -18.24 10.52
N LEU A 450 8.18 -19.53 10.42
CA LEU A 450 8.66 -20.12 9.18
C LEU A 450 7.60 -20.10 8.08
N ASN A 451 6.31 -20.15 8.46
CA ASN A 451 5.20 -20.03 7.52
C ASN A 451 5.16 -18.64 6.89
N SER A 452 5.34 -17.59 7.70
CA SER A 452 5.42 -16.20 7.22
C SER A 452 6.62 -15.99 6.29
N LEU A 453 7.80 -16.50 6.66
CA LEU A 453 9.01 -16.40 5.84
C LEU A 453 8.90 -17.15 4.50
N ALA A 454 8.28 -18.34 4.49
CA ALA A 454 8.06 -19.10 3.26
C ALA A 454 7.11 -18.34 2.30
N TYR A 455 6.05 -17.72 2.85
CA TYR A 455 5.17 -16.83 2.09
C TYR A 455 5.95 -15.66 1.50
N ALA A 456 6.76 -14.96 2.32
CA ALA A 456 7.59 -13.84 1.88
C ALA A 456 8.57 -14.24 0.77
N LYS A 457 9.27 -15.38 0.92
CA LYS A 457 10.21 -15.91 -0.07
C LYS A 457 9.50 -16.26 -1.39
N ARG A 458 8.30 -16.87 -1.33
CA ARG A 458 7.48 -17.13 -2.52
C ARG A 458 7.12 -15.81 -3.24
N LYS A 459 6.75 -14.77 -2.48
CA LYS A 459 6.45 -13.46 -3.06
C LYS A 459 7.68 -12.82 -3.71
N CYS A 460 8.86 -12.97 -3.15
CA CYS A 460 10.10 -12.54 -3.82
C CYS A 460 10.30 -13.22 -5.17
N LEU A 461 10.06 -14.53 -5.26
CA LEU A 461 10.12 -15.26 -6.54
C LEU A 461 9.06 -14.75 -7.53
N GLU A 462 7.83 -14.53 -7.07
CA GLU A 462 6.72 -14.01 -7.89
C GLU A 462 7.06 -12.63 -8.51
N PHE A 463 7.70 -11.75 -7.74
CA PHE A 463 8.04 -10.38 -8.16
C PHE A 463 9.49 -10.21 -8.61
N LYS A 464 10.28 -11.30 -8.70
CA LYS A 464 11.67 -11.32 -9.16
C LYS A 464 12.59 -10.42 -8.31
N ILE A 465 12.37 -10.39 -6.99
CA ILE A 465 13.21 -9.72 -6.01
C ILE A 465 14.25 -10.70 -5.50
N ASN A 466 15.54 -10.35 -5.58
CA ASN A 466 16.65 -11.24 -5.28
C ASN A 466 17.66 -10.69 -4.26
N ASN A 467 17.43 -9.50 -3.73
CA ASN A 467 18.32 -8.84 -2.76
C ASN A 467 17.82 -8.95 -1.32
N ILE A 468 16.99 -9.98 -1.00
CA ILE A 468 16.49 -10.24 0.35
C ILE A 468 16.92 -11.63 0.82
N ASN A 469 17.59 -11.69 1.97
CA ASN A 469 17.96 -12.91 2.67
C ASN A 469 17.00 -13.16 3.84
N PHE A 470 16.26 -14.26 3.81
CA PHE A 470 15.32 -14.63 4.87
C PHE A 470 15.95 -15.57 5.88
N ILE A 471 15.79 -15.31 7.19
CA ILE A 471 16.34 -16.12 8.28
C ILE A 471 15.27 -16.29 9.37
N GLN A 472 15.01 -17.52 9.80
CA GLN A 472 14.17 -17.78 10.97
C GLN A 472 14.97 -17.49 12.24
N SER A 473 14.56 -16.49 13.02
CA SER A 473 15.22 -16.15 14.29
C SER A 473 14.26 -15.46 15.27
N ASP A 474 14.53 -15.62 16.57
CA ASP A 474 14.05 -14.70 17.59
C ASP A 474 14.91 -13.43 17.56
N LEU A 475 14.28 -12.26 17.68
CA LEU A 475 14.95 -10.97 17.76
C LEU A 475 15.99 -10.94 18.89
N LEU A 476 15.72 -11.60 20.02
CA LEU A 476 16.64 -11.69 21.16
C LEU A 476 17.98 -12.42 20.85
N ASN A 477 18.06 -13.14 19.73
CA ASN A 477 19.24 -13.91 19.36
C ASN A 477 20.01 -13.32 18.17
N LEU A 478 19.71 -12.11 17.73
CA LEU A 478 20.29 -11.51 16.52
C LEU A 478 21.78 -11.24 16.60
N GLU A 479 22.36 -11.15 17.80
CA GLU A 479 23.81 -11.04 17.98
C GLU A 479 24.56 -12.24 17.36
N LEU A 480 23.91 -13.41 17.28
CA LEU A 480 24.49 -14.61 16.65
C LEU A 480 24.70 -14.46 15.14
N LEU A 481 24.12 -13.45 14.50
CA LEU A 481 24.39 -13.12 13.08
C LEU A 481 25.84 -12.67 12.87
N ASN A 482 26.53 -12.19 13.92
CA ASN A 482 27.87 -11.59 13.84
C ASN A 482 27.97 -10.54 12.72
N LYS A 483 26.91 -9.78 12.51
CA LYS A 483 26.75 -8.77 11.46
C LYS A 483 26.15 -7.49 12.06
N LYS A 484 26.60 -6.35 11.56
CA LYS A 484 26.00 -5.05 11.85
C LYS A 484 25.27 -4.51 10.64
N PHE A 485 24.35 -3.59 10.89
CA PHE A 485 23.48 -3.01 9.88
C PHE A 485 23.54 -1.49 9.89
N ASP A 486 23.36 -0.89 8.73
CA ASP A 486 23.32 0.56 8.54
C ASP A 486 21.91 1.11 8.82
N ILE A 487 20.90 0.30 8.45
CA ILE A 487 19.48 0.62 8.66
C ILE A 487 18.80 -0.60 9.30
N ILE A 488 18.01 -0.36 10.33
CA ILE A 488 17.14 -1.37 10.94
C ILE A 488 15.70 -0.87 10.88
N GLU A 489 14.77 -1.71 10.42
CA GLU A 489 13.35 -1.43 10.47
C GLU A 489 12.66 -2.48 11.34
N SER A 490 11.96 -2.02 12.42
CA SER A 490 11.23 -2.85 13.36
C SER A 490 9.86 -2.24 13.61
N VAL A 491 8.95 -2.46 12.67
CA VAL A 491 7.61 -1.87 12.65
C VAL A 491 6.57 -2.92 13.05
N GLY A 492 5.87 -2.69 14.16
CA GLY A 492 4.86 -3.62 14.62
C GLY A 492 5.42 -4.86 15.34
N VAL A 493 6.59 -4.77 16.00
CA VAL A 493 7.30 -5.96 16.51
C VAL A 493 7.64 -5.88 18.00
N ILE A 494 8.44 -4.91 18.42
CA ILE A 494 8.98 -4.91 19.78
C ILE A 494 7.91 -4.74 20.87
N HIS A 495 6.78 -4.15 20.56
CA HIS A 495 5.65 -4.03 21.48
C HIS A 495 4.93 -5.38 21.74
N HIS A 496 5.26 -6.44 21.01
CA HIS A 496 4.81 -7.81 21.25
C HIS A 496 5.80 -8.65 22.05
N MET A 497 6.94 -8.09 22.41
CA MET A 497 7.91 -8.77 23.26
C MET A 497 7.49 -8.75 24.74
N LYS A 498 8.05 -9.64 25.54
CA LYS A 498 7.84 -9.61 27.00
C LYS A 498 8.32 -8.29 27.58
N ASP A 499 9.53 -7.85 27.20
CA ASP A 499 10.07 -6.55 27.47
C ASP A 499 10.53 -5.88 26.16
N PRO A 500 9.88 -4.78 25.73
CA PRO A 500 10.29 -4.02 24.56
C PRO A 500 11.71 -3.45 24.62
N LEU A 501 12.18 -3.09 25.81
CA LEU A 501 13.52 -2.53 26.02
C LEU A 501 14.62 -3.55 25.72
N ASP A 502 14.43 -4.81 26.09
CA ASP A 502 15.40 -5.87 25.78
C ASP A 502 15.57 -6.05 24.27
N GLY A 503 14.44 -6.04 23.53
CA GLY A 503 14.48 -6.09 22.07
C GLY A 503 15.22 -4.91 21.47
N LEU A 504 14.93 -3.71 21.95
CA LEU A 504 15.55 -2.49 21.44
C LEU A 504 17.07 -2.44 21.73
N LYS A 505 17.50 -2.90 22.90
CA LYS A 505 18.93 -3.02 23.23
C LYS A 505 19.69 -3.92 22.24
N ILE A 506 19.11 -5.06 21.87
CA ILE A 506 19.70 -5.95 20.84
C ILE A 506 19.79 -5.26 19.49
N LEU A 507 18.73 -4.60 19.05
CA LEU A 507 18.73 -3.87 17.77
C LEU A 507 19.79 -2.77 17.74
N VAL A 508 19.92 -1.97 18.80
CA VAL A 508 20.92 -0.90 18.89
C VAL A 508 22.35 -1.47 18.95
N LYS A 509 22.56 -2.63 19.56
CA LYS A 509 23.88 -3.28 19.63
C LYS A 509 24.36 -3.70 18.24
N ILE A 510 23.48 -4.19 17.37
CA ILE A 510 23.82 -4.61 16.01
C ILE A 510 23.69 -3.48 14.98
N LEU A 511 23.24 -2.29 15.38
CA LEU A 511 23.22 -1.10 14.53
C LEU A 511 24.62 -0.47 14.50
N ASN A 512 25.08 -0.05 13.31
CA ASN A 512 26.32 0.71 13.14
C ASN A 512 26.22 2.09 13.84
N ASP A 513 27.36 2.65 14.24
CA ASP A 513 27.39 4.00 14.79
C ASP A 513 27.04 5.02 13.70
N GLY A 514 26.08 5.90 14.00
CA GLY A 514 25.45 6.78 13.00
C GLY A 514 24.38 6.09 12.16
N GLY A 515 24.13 4.80 12.37
CA GLY A 515 23.08 4.04 11.71
C GLY A 515 21.67 4.50 12.08
N LEU A 516 20.70 4.08 11.30
CA LEU A 516 19.32 4.53 11.37
C LEU A 516 18.38 3.39 11.76
N ILE A 517 17.40 3.68 12.61
CA ILE A 517 16.38 2.70 13.00
C ILE A 517 14.99 3.29 12.85
N GLU A 518 14.10 2.58 12.15
CA GLU A 518 12.67 2.84 12.13
C GLU A 518 11.95 1.96 13.14
N LEU A 519 11.16 2.59 14.01
CA LEU A 519 10.36 1.91 15.00
C LEU A 519 8.88 2.14 14.74
N GLY A 520 8.08 1.06 14.87
CA GLY A 520 6.62 1.12 14.85
C GLY A 520 6.05 0.61 16.17
N LEU A 521 5.38 1.49 16.94
CA LEU A 521 4.85 1.18 18.28
C LEU A 521 3.37 1.54 18.36
N TYR A 522 2.55 0.69 18.99
CA TYR A 522 1.12 0.97 19.14
C TYR A 522 0.88 2.16 20.07
N SER A 523 0.06 3.13 19.60
CA SER A 523 -0.39 4.28 20.40
C SER A 523 -1.53 3.89 21.33
N GLU A 524 -1.40 4.20 22.61
CA GLU A 524 -2.43 4.01 23.61
C GLU A 524 -3.69 4.84 23.28
N LEU A 525 -3.52 6.12 22.95
CA LEU A 525 -4.62 7.00 22.58
C LEU A 525 -5.25 6.64 21.25
N GLY A 526 -4.45 6.32 20.23
CA GLY A 526 -4.94 5.92 18.92
C GLY A 526 -5.70 4.59 18.93
N ARG A 527 -5.40 3.70 19.88
CA ARG A 527 -6.07 2.39 20.04
C ARG A 527 -7.11 2.36 21.17
N ARG A 528 -7.47 3.51 21.74
CA ARG A 528 -8.39 3.61 22.91
C ARG A 528 -9.68 2.80 22.76
N ASN A 529 -10.29 2.78 21.58
CA ASN A 529 -11.56 2.06 21.35
C ASN A 529 -11.35 0.54 21.30
N ILE A 530 -10.23 0.09 20.74
CA ILE A 530 -9.82 -1.32 20.76
C ILE A 530 -9.54 -1.77 22.20
N LEU A 531 -8.79 -0.98 22.96
CA LEU A 531 -8.46 -1.27 24.36
C LEU A 531 -9.72 -1.30 25.24
N LYS A 532 -10.67 -0.38 25.02
CA LYS A 532 -11.98 -0.37 25.69
C LYS A 532 -12.74 -1.65 25.38
N PHE A 533 -12.86 -2.03 24.11
CA PHE A 533 -13.54 -3.28 23.72
C PHE A 533 -12.89 -4.51 24.38
N ARG A 534 -11.56 -4.60 24.35
CA ARG A 534 -10.80 -5.70 24.98
C ARG A 534 -11.09 -5.77 26.49
N LYS A 535 -11.07 -4.64 27.18
CA LYS A 535 -11.37 -4.55 28.62
C LYS A 535 -12.78 -5.03 28.94
N ASP A 536 -13.78 -4.59 28.15
CA ASP A 536 -15.18 -4.84 28.45
C ASP A 536 -15.61 -6.28 28.09
N HIS A 537 -15.02 -6.88 27.04
CA HIS A 537 -15.51 -8.16 26.48
C HIS A 537 -14.55 -9.33 26.64
N MET A 538 -13.29 -9.12 27.12
CA MET A 538 -12.25 -10.16 27.09
C MET A 538 -11.64 -10.51 28.44
N GLN A 539 -12.28 -10.13 29.56
CA GLN A 539 -11.74 -10.33 30.92
C GLN A 539 -11.37 -11.77 31.30
N ASN A 540 -11.89 -12.80 30.61
CA ASN A 540 -11.69 -14.21 30.95
C ASN A 540 -11.23 -15.08 29.77
N LYS A 541 -10.55 -14.57 28.73
CA LYS A 541 -10.44 -15.31 27.47
C LYS A 541 -9.02 -15.64 27.03
N LYS A 542 -8.66 -16.89 27.25
CA LYS A 542 -7.54 -17.57 26.61
C LYS A 542 -7.96 -18.40 25.36
N ASN A 543 -9.23 -18.34 24.94
CA ASN A 543 -9.73 -19.20 23.85
C ASN A 543 -9.77 -18.41 22.52
N TYR A 544 -8.83 -18.70 21.64
CA TYR A 544 -8.65 -18.07 20.31
C TYR A 544 -9.29 -18.90 19.17
N SER A 545 -10.43 -19.56 19.41
CA SER A 545 -11.10 -20.32 18.35
C SER A 545 -11.63 -19.38 17.26
N ILE A 546 -11.72 -19.89 16.03
CA ILE A 546 -12.29 -19.14 14.89
C ILE A 546 -13.72 -18.69 15.18
N GLU A 547 -14.51 -19.53 15.87
CA GLU A 547 -15.87 -19.24 16.29
C GLU A 547 -15.91 -18.01 17.22
N ASN A 548 -14.97 -17.96 18.18
CA ASN A 548 -14.88 -16.85 19.12
C ASN A 548 -14.45 -15.54 18.42
N LEU A 549 -13.55 -15.61 17.45
CA LEU A 549 -13.18 -14.46 16.62
C LEU A 549 -14.40 -13.92 15.87
N LYS A 550 -15.15 -14.79 15.19
CA LYS A 550 -16.37 -14.41 14.46
C LYS A 550 -17.44 -13.86 15.37
N PHE A 551 -17.62 -14.45 16.55
CA PHE A 551 -18.55 -13.98 17.58
C PHE A 551 -18.24 -12.55 18.03
N ASN A 552 -16.96 -12.25 18.33
CA ASN A 552 -16.56 -10.89 18.75
C ASN A 552 -16.68 -9.86 17.61
N ARG A 553 -16.41 -10.27 16.35
CA ARG A 553 -16.69 -9.41 15.20
C ARG A 553 -18.18 -9.05 15.12
N LYS A 554 -19.06 -10.01 15.39
CA LYS A 554 -20.50 -9.76 15.41
C LYS A 554 -20.88 -8.78 16.53
N ILE A 555 -20.35 -8.93 17.75
CA ILE A 555 -20.58 -7.98 18.85
C ILE A 555 -20.19 -6.55 18.44
N ILE A 556 -19.04 -6.37 17.76
CA ILE A 556 -18.60 -5.05 17.30
C ILE A 556 -19.58 -4.48 16.27
N LYS A 557 -20.04 -5.29 15.31
CA LYS A 557 -20.99 -4.87 14.27
C LYS A 557 -22.34 -4.49 14.83
N ASP A 558 -22.83 -5.25 15.80
CA ASP A 558 -24.17 -5.10 16.39
C ASP A 558 -24.17 -4.10 17.58
N SER A 559 -23.02 -3.57 17.98
CA SER A 559 -22.89 -2.64 19.10
C SER A 559 -23.62 -1.32 18.84
N ASP A 560 -24.36 -0.81 19.82
CA ASP A 560 -24.93 0.54 19.77
C ASP A 560 -23.93 1.65 20.15
N ASN A 561 -22.78 1.28 20.71
CA ASN A 561 -21.72 2.21 21.08
C ASN A 561 -20.96 2.69 19.82
N SER A 562 -21.06 3.99 19.53
CA SER A 562 -20.39 4.63 18.39
C SER A 562 -18.88 4.44 18.37
N ASP A 563 -18.21 4.46 19.54
CA ASP A 563 -16.78 4.28 19.67
C ASP A 563 -16.37 2.85 19.28
N ILE A 564 -17.13 1.86 19.73
CA ILE A 564 -16.89 0.45 19.38
C ILE A 564 -17.12 0.24 17.87
N LYS A 565 -18.15 0.86 17.29
CA LYS A 565 -18.38 0.80 15.83
C LYS A 565 -17.24 1.38 14.99
N THR A 566 -16.42 2.28 15.54
CA THR A 566 -15.25 2.78 14.81
C THR A 566 -14.24 1.69 14.47
N ILE A 567 -14.23 0.58 15.22
CA ILE A 567 -13.32 -0.56 14.98
C ILE A 567 -13.58 -1.18 13.58
N ILE A 568 -14.81 -1.11 13.06
CA ILE A 568 -15.16 -1.61 11.71
C ILE A 568 -14.40 -0.85 10.61
N LYS A 569 -14.00 0.40 10.87
CA LYS A 569 -13.28 1.24 9.91
C LYS A 569 -11.81 0.83 9.72
N TYR A 570 -11.25 0.07 10.67
CA TYR A 570 -9.89 -0.45 10.50
C TYR A 570 -9.87 -1.54 9.42
N ASN A 571 -8.91 -1.48 8.53
CA ASN A 571 -8.71 -2.52 7.53
C ASN A 571 -8.55 -3.91 8.18
N ASP A 572 -7.93 -3.97 9.35
CA ASP A 572 -7.68 -5.19 10.13
C ASP A 572 -8.96 -5.90 10.57
N PHE A 573 -10.10 -5.21 10.55
CA PHE A 573 -11.40 -5.79 10.86
C PHE A 573 -11.87 -6.78 9.79
N HIS A 574 -11.43 -6.66 8.54
CA HIS A 574 -12.02 -7.34 7.38
C HIS A 574 -11.35 -8.67 7.00
N THR A 575 -10.29 -9.08 7.73
CA THR A 575 -9.68 -10.42 7.60
C THR A 575 -9.58 -11.10 8.95
N LEU A 576 -9.44 -12.44 8.96
CA LEU A 576 -9.46 -13.20 10.21
C LEU A 576 -8.17 -13.05 11.01
N SER A 577 -7.00 -13.19 10.35
CA SER A 577 -5.70 -13.08 11.02
C SER A 577 -5.42 -11.69 11.53
N GLU A 578 -5.80 -10.66 10.76
CA GLU A 578 -5.62 -9.26 11.14
C GLU A 578 -6.56 -8.87 12.29
N PHE A 579 -7.81 -9.33 12.26
CA PHE A 579 -8.75 -9.15 13.37
C PHE A 579 -8.26 -9.86 14.64
N ARG A 580 -7.69 -11.08 14.50
CA ARG A 580 -7.05 -11.80 15.61
C ARG A 580 -5.88 -10.98 16.19
N ASP A 581 -5.03 -10.46 15.33
CA ASP A 581 -3.88 -9.63 15.75
C ASP A 581 -4.35 -8.35 16.47
N MET A 582 -5.34 -7.66 15.89
CA MET A 582 -5.87 -6.42 16.44
C MET A 582 -6.53 -6.60 17.81
N ILE A 583 -7.31 -7.67 18.02
CA ILE A 583 -8.17 -7.84 19.21
C ILE A 583 -7.61 -8.89 20.19
N PHE A 584 -6.99 -9.95 19.70
CA PHE A 584 -6.65 -11.15 20.48
C PHE A 584 -5.16 -11.45 20.54
N HIS A 585 -4.29 -10.47 20.27
CA HIS A 585 -2.85 -10.70 20.35
C HIS A 585 -2.44 -11.21 21.73
N VAL A 586 -1.59 -12.24 21.76
CA VAL A 586 -1.20 -12.93 23.03
C VAL A 586 -0.36 -12.05 23.96
N GLN A 587 0.36 -11.07 23.41
CA GLN A 587 1.21 -10.14 24.12
C GLN A 587 1.25 -8.79 23.42
N GLU A 588 0.88 -7.70 24.09
CA GLU A 588 0.88 -6.35 23.50
C GLU A 588 1.16 -5.28 24.57
N HIS A 589 2.08 -4.39 24.25
CA HIS A 589 2.32 -3.15 24.99
C HIS A 589 1.81 -1.96 24.17
N ASN A 590 1.14 -1.03 24.84
CA ASN A 590 0.75 0.24 24.24
C ASN A 590 1.63 1.36 24.81
N PHE A 591 1.96 2.33 23.94
CA PHE A 591 2.88 3.41 24.24
C PHE A 591 2.19 4.76 24.22
N ASN A 592 2.75 5.69 24.99
CA ASN A 592 2.51 7.12 24.88
C ASN A 592 3.85 7.84 24.71
N ILE A 593 3.82 9.11 24.36
CA ILE A 593 5.04 9.88 24.07
C ILE A 593 6.05 9.86 25.22
N PRO A 594 5.67 10.07 26.52
CA PRO A 594 6.62 9.97 27.62
C PRO A 594 7.35 8.62 27.69
N ARG A 595 6.62 7.53 27.54
CA ARG A 595 7.21 6.17 27.55
C ARG A 595 8.15 5.93 26.36
N ILE A 596 7.87 6.53 25.19
CA ILE A 596 8.79 6.49 24.06
C ILE A 596 10.08 7.24 24.36
N ILE A 597 9.99 8.44 24.96
CA ILE A 597 11.17 9.23 25.37
C ILE A 597 12.04 8.39 26.30
N GLU A 598 11.46 7.84 27.37
CA GLU A 598 12.16 6.99 28.31
C GLU A 598 12.84 5.79 27.63
N LEU A 599 12.13 5.12 26.70
CA LEU A 599 12.67 3.97 25.95
C LEU A 599 13.89 4.35 25.11
N LEU A 600 13.86 5.51 24.43
CA LEU A 600 14.95 5.98 23.58
C LEU A 600 16.16 6.44 24.41
N ASP A 601 15.92 7.13 25.51
CA ASP A 601 16.97 7.60 26.42
C ASP A 601 17.76 6.43 27.02
N HIS A 602 17.10 5.33 27.39
CA HIS A 602 17.75 4.13 27.91
C HIS A 602 18.76 3.49 26.96
N VAL A 603 18.59 3.67 25.66
CA VAL A 603 19.47 3.06 24.64
C VAL A 603 20.30 4.08 23.85
N GLY A 604 20.21 5.36 24.19
CA GLY A 604 20.98 6.44 23.57
C GLY A 604 20.60 6.73 22.11
N LEU A 605 19.34 6.52 21.73
CA LEU A 605 18.85 6.84 20.40
C LEU A 605 18.33 8.28 20.29
N THR A 606 18.70 8.98 19.26
CA THR A 606 18.22 10.33 18.95
C THR A 606 17.01 10.26 18.02
N PHE A 607 15.86 10.83 18.44
CA PHE A 607 14.67 10.94 17.59
C PHE A 607 14.93 11.87 16.40
N CYS A 608 14.56 11.42 15.19
CA CYS A 608 14.78 12.13 13.93
C CYS A 608 13.50 12.68 13.31
N GLY A 609 12.35 12.10 13.64
CA GLY A 609 11.05 12.51 13.11
C GLY A 609 10.11 11.33 12.83
N PHE A 610 8.82 11.61 12.74
CA PHE A 610 7.80 10.62 12.35
C PHE A 610 7.79 10.41 10.83
N SER A 611 7.65 9.17 10.40
CA SER A 611 7.67 8.79 8.98
C SER A 611 6.31 8.79 8.29
N ASN A 612 5.21 8.73 9.02
CA ASN A 612 3.89 8.42 8.45
C ASN A 612 2.77 9.35 8.93
N LEU A 613 3.03 10.66 8.94
CA LEU A 613 2.04 11.65 9.34
C LEU A 613 1.23 12.15 8.12
N SER A 614 -0.09 12.19 8.28
CA SER A 614 -0.97 12.78 7.27
C SER A 614 -0.81 14.30 7.21
N LYS A 615 -0.47 14.83 6.03
CA LYS A 615 -0.40 16.30 5.81
C LYS A 615 -1.69 17.02 6.18
N HIS A 616 -2.83 16.37 6.00
CA HIS A 616 -4.14 16.91 6.39
C HIS A 616 -4.22 17.13 7.90
N ILE A 617 -3.78 16.15 8.70
CA ILE A 617 -3.79 16.24 10.16
C ILE A 617 -2.76 17.28 10.62
N LEU A 618 -1.58 17.32 10.00
CA LEU A 618 -0.55 18.33 10.28
C LEU A 618 -1.06 19.76 10.09
N LYS A 619 -1.81 20.01 9.02
CA LYS A 619 -2.42 21.33 8.76
C LYS A 619 -3.52 21.64 9.77
N LYS A 620 -4.38 20.66 10.08
CA LYS A 620 -5.49 20.83 11.04
C LYS A 620 -4.99 21.17 12.44
N ALA A 621 -3.87 20.59 12.84
CA ALA A 621 -3.22 20.81 14.12
C ALA A 621 -2.30 22.04 14.13
N ASP A 622 -2.28 22.83 13.04
CA ASP A 622 -1.43 24.01 12.84
C ASP A 622 0.06 23.80 13.17
N ILE A 623 0.56 22.61 12.84
CA ILE A 623 1.93 22.16 13.19
C ILE A 623 3.01 22.95 12.41
N ASN A 624 2.61 23.72 11.40
CA ASN A 624 3.51 24.59 10.64
C ASN A 624 3.54 26.04 11.18
N SER A 625 2.88 26.33 12.33
CA SER A 625 2.98 27.61 12.99
C SER A 625 4.40 27.87 13.51
N ASP A 626 4.82 29.14 13.48
CA ASP A 626 6.11 29.58 13.99
C ASP A 626 6.28 29.13 15.45
N GLY A 627 7.28 28.30 15.72
CA GLY A 627 7.63 27.80 17.06
C GLY A 627 7.37 26.32 17.34
N PHE A 628 6.66 25.57 16.48
CA PHE A 628 6.50 24.13 16.68
C PHE A 628 7.72 23.34 16.17
N ASN A 629 8.49 22.77 17.09
CA ASN A 629 9.59 21.89 16.74
C ASN A 629 9.10 20.44 16.56
N LYS A 630 8.87 20.04 15.30
CA LYS A 630 8.42 18.68 14.92
C LYS A 630 9.47 17.59 15.16
N PHE A 631 10.70 17.95 15.46
CA PHE A 631 11.79 17.02 15.79
C PHE A 631 11.98 16.87 17.31
N SER A 632 11.05 17.36 18.11
CA SER A 632 10.99 17.14 19.55
C SER A 632 9.76 16.30 19.90
N LEU A 633 9.97 15.10 20.44
CA LEU A 633 8.89 14.20 20.86
C LEU A 633 7.94 14.84 21.88
N SER A 634 8.46 15.64 22.82
CA SER A 634 7.64 16.26 23.86
C SER A 634 6.53 17.17 23.31
N ASN A 635 6.78 17.82 22.16
CA ASN A 635 5.78 18.67 21.51
C ASN A 635 4.61 17.85 20.98
N TRP A 636 4.87 16.65 20.48
CA TRP A 636 3.83 15.76 19.94
C TRP A 636 2.88 15.24 21.00
N GLY A 637 3.32 15.11 22.26
CA GLY A 637 2.47 14.66 23.36
C GLY A 637 1.29 15.61 23.65
N LYS A 638 1.43 16.91 23.38
CA LYS A 638 0.32 17.88 23.47
C LYS A 638 -0.62 17.71 22.29
N ILE A 639 -0.08 17.64 21.08
CA ILE A 639 -0.86 17.48 19.85
C ILE A 639 -1.68 16.19 19.86
N GLU A 640 -1.13 15.07 20.34
CA GLU A 640 -1.86 13.80 20.40
C GLU A 640 -3.06 13.85 21.37
N LYS A 641 -2.98 14.60 22.45
CA LYS A 641 -4.11 14.79 23.38
C LYS A 641 -5.28 15.49 22.68
N ASP A 642 -4.98 16.51 21.87
CA ASP A 642 -6.00 17.26 21.12
C ASP A 642 -6.49 16.53 19.88
N TYR A 643 -5.63 15.69 19.28
CA TYR A 643 -5.90 14.91 18.07
C TYR A 643 -5.51 13.43 18.26
N PRO A 644 -6.26 12.63 19.03
CA PRO A 644 -5.89 11.26 19.40
C PRO A 644 -5.66 10.30 18.22
N ASP A 645 -6.22 10.62 17.06
CA ASP A 645 -6.10 9.79 15.84
C ASP A 645 -4.94 10.21 14.92
N ILE A 646 -4.08 11.16 15.35
CA ILE A 646 -2.98 11.70 14.52
C ILE A 646 -1.99 10.63 14.06
N PHE A 647 -1.77 9.60 14.87
CA PHE A 647 -0.87 8.49 14.58
C PHE A 647 -1.61 7.24 14.06
N SER A 648 -2.91 7.32 13.80
CA SER A 648 -3.74 6.21 13.28
C SER A 648 -3.51 4.88 13.99
N GLY A 649 -3.28 4.91 15.32
CA GLY A 649 -3.05 3.75 16.17
C GLY A 649 -1.60 3.27 16.29
N MET A 650 -0.66 3.79 15.50
CA MET A 650 0.75 3.39 15.55
C MET A 650 1.68 4.59 15.34
N TYR A 651 2.60 4.80 16.28
CA TYR A 651 3.74 5.69 16.06
C TYR A 651 4.73 5.01 15.11
N GLN A 652 5.04 5.63 13.98
CA GLN A 652 6.14 5.22 13.09
C GLN A 652 7.13 6.36 13.00
N PHE A 653 8.36 6.12 13.41
CA PHE A 653 9.37 7.17 13.53
C PHE A 653 10.78 6.64 13.33
N TRP A 654 11.64 7.53 12.89
CA TRP A 654 13.07 7.27 12.71
C TRP A 654 13.88 7.79 13.88
N CYS A 655 14.91 7.02 14.24
CA CYS A 655 15.94 7.41 15.21
C CYS A 655 17.32 7.15 14.62
N GLN A 656 18.32 7.85 15.16
CA GLN A 656 19.74 7.66 14.84
C GLN A 656 20.52 7.27 16.11
N LYS A 657 21.47 6.33 15.95
CA LYS A 657 22.42 5.93 16.99
C LYS A 657 23.60 6.90 17.10
#